data_0e1e5fdf7b539d989bb4ce55b6d0c2ef
#
_entry.id   0e1e5fdf7b539d989bb4ce55b6d0c2ef
#
_cell.length_a   1.000
_cell.length_b   1.000
_cell.length_c   1.000
_cell.angle_alpha   90.00
_cell.angle_beta   90.00
_cell.angle_gamma   90.00
#
_symmetry.space_group_name_H-M   'P 1'
#
loop_
_entity.id
_entity.type
_entity.pdbx_description
1 polymer ?
#
loop_
_entity_poly.entity_id
_entity_poly.type
_entity_poly.pdbx_seq_one_letter_code
_entity_poly.pdbx_strand_id
1 'polypeptide(L)'
;MTENNKYWRGIEDQSNPELTQKLAQNEFSQEVSGAEFLGNDDVAETETSRRDFLKFMGFSTAAATLAACEAPIIESIPYVVKPDSLTPGMPSFYATSFFDGLDFASVLIKTREGRPIKVEPNADAPFNGVTNARAQASVLSLYDGARLRAPQIDGVTASWDGALAAARNMITTSSVLLSSTVISPALASAIARLGLRHVTLDAVSQSARLDVYENLSGRRGLPTIDLEYAQTVVSVGADFLGDWGGQNLNTFYANRRKPGKGMLRHIQAEAGLSISGSNADVRIKARVSEYEAILANLYNAVASSKGLTSVKAPSLRSDITGAIKNAANELLAAGNGALVLNGLNTDTAERLTLAINLGLGSKAFNTSKLIYSAQGDDKAFAQLVKDAKDGVVDTLITLDINPVYSAPELSLEKLAVISIADREDETATGANVALPMSHYLESWADFSVSDGMYAVGQPTISPLFDSKSPVEVISALAGGSDSAKQLIKTSASVHAASMAWNALLHDGYAETVSTTAVSLDASMLDVSSLSVAKPAAGLEFYTYTKTGMGAGSNANNPWTYELPDPITRLSWDNYIVMSAADAVEIGVEVAPESNGSMNGTTINLTVDGNTIENVPVWIQPGQTQGTLGLAIGFGRTKVGKVGNGVGVNSNILLNSSTELSTEVTAVASELEHGFASVQLAHTMMGRKIVNEISLPTFMSTASTEWNEKPTYESHKGPLTAFEANLWDDHDHETSHMWNMSIDLNSCTGCGACVV
;
A
#
# COMPACT_ATOMS: atom_id res chain seq x y z
N MET A 1 -48.96 0.58 -28.87
CA MET A 1 -48.83 1.97 -28.45
C MET A 1 -48.52 1.94 -26.98
N THR A 2 -47.25 2.02 -26.61
CA THR A 2 -46.81 2.06 -25.23
C THR A 2 -46.93 3.48 -24.78
N GLU A 3 -47.76 3.72 -23.77
CA GLU A 3 -47.82 5.03 -23.07
C GLU A 3 -46.43 5.35 -22.52
N ASN A 4 -45.81 6.40 -23.03
CA ASN A 4 -44.63 7.01 -22.46
C ASN A 4 -44.97 7.54 -21.08
N ASN A 5 -44.57 6.88 -20.03
CA ASN A 5 -44.62 7.40 -18.68
C ASN A 5 -43.77 8.68 -18.63
N LYS A 6 -44.44 9.83 -18.53
CA LYS A 6 -43.78 11.12 -18.37
C LYS A 6 -43.34 11.22 -16.91
N TYR A 7 -42.04 11.35 -16.68
CA TYR A 7 -41.48 11.65 -15.38
C TYR A 7 -41.30 13.19 -15.23
N TRP A 8 -41.74 13.72 -14.12
CA TRP A 8 -41.64 15.13 -13.77
C TRP A 8 -40.52 15.27 -12.74
N ARG A 9 -39.60 16.23 -12.92
CA ARG A 9 -38.52 16.53 -11.99
C ARG A 9 -38.96 17.50 -10.89
N GLY A 10 -39.98 18.32 -11.14
CA GLY A 10 -40.53 19.27 -10.22
C GLY A 10 -41.95 19.70 -10.60
N ILE A 11 -42.55 20.52 -9.74
CA ILE A 11 -43.93 21.06 -9.95
C ILE A 11 -43.98 21.98 -11.17
N GLU A 12 -42.87 22.66 -11.49
CA GLU A 12 -42.74 23.56 -12.66
C GLU A 12 -42.86 22.76 -13.97
N ASP A 13 -42.36 21.54 -14.01
CA ASP A 13 -42.45 20.66 -15.19
C ASP A 13 -43.88 20.23 -15.45
N GLN A 14 -44.65 20.02 -14.40
CA GLN A 14 -46.08 19.69 -14.51
C GLN A 14 -46.89 20.88 -14.99
N SER A 15 -46.51 22.11 -14.61
CA SER A 15 -47.23 23.33 -14.97
C SER A 15 -46.94 23.81 -16.40
N ASN A 16 -45.80 23.40 -17.01
CA ASN A 16 -45.46 23.76 -18.39
C ASN A 16 -44.87 22.59 -19.19
N PRO A 17 -45.73 21.63 -19.60
CA PRO A 17 -45.28 20.38 -20.27
C PRO A 17 -44.62 20.62 -21.64
N GLU A 18 -44.95 21.71 -22.35
CA GLU A 18 -44.33 22.00 -23.65
C GLU A 18 -42.88 22.47 -23.52
N LEU A 19 -42.58 23.26 -22.49
CA LEU A 19 -41.22 23.69 -22.20
C LEU A 19 -40.36 22.50 -21.75
N THR A 20 -40.90 21.64 -20.89
CA THR A 20 -40.21 20.42 -20.41
C THR A 20 -39.91 19.49 -21.58
N GLN A 21 -40.81 19.31 -22.52
CA GLN A 21 -40.58 18.47 -23.70
C GLN A 21 -39.49 19.04 -24.63
N LYS A 22 -39.45 20.40 -24.75
CA LYS A 22 -38.43 21.07 -25.54
C LYS A 22 -37.06 21.04 -24.90
N LEU A 23 -36.97 21.12 -23.56
CA LEU A 23 -35.75 20.96 -22.81
C LEU A 23 -35.26 19.52 -22.85
N ALA A 24 -36.15 18.52 -22.74
CA ALA A 24 -35.79 17.11 -22.82
C ALA A 24 -35.27 16.69 -24.23
N GLN A 25 -35.73 17.35 -25.29
CA GLN A 25 -35.20 17.14 -26.66
C GLN A 25 -33.78 17.68 -26.83
N ASN A 26 -33.35 18.64 -26.00
CA ASN A 26 -32.00 19.21 -26.02
C ASN A 26 -31.10 18.69 -24.90
N GLU A 27 -31.55 17.74 -24.11
CA GLU A 27 -30.82 17.19 -22.98
C GLU A 27 -29.62 16.30 -23.43
N PHE A 28 -29.72 15.72 -24.62
CA PHE A 28 -28.61 15.03 -25.27
C PHE A 28 -28.31 15.76 -26.58
N SER A 29 -27.11 16.34 -26.70
CA SER A 29 -26.64 16.83 -27.99
C SER A 29 -26.67 15.66 -28.98
N GLN A 30 -27.28 15.85 -30.15
CA GLN A 30 -27.16 14.87 -31.24
C GLN A 30 -25.67 14.65 -31.51
N GLU A 31 -25.25 13.39 -31.60
CA GLU A 31 -23.91 13.07 -32.07
C GLU A 31 -23.75 13.65 -33.47
N VAL A 32 -23.03 14.75 -33.57
CA VAL A 32 -22.61 15.29 -34.86
C VAL A 32 -21.48 14.40 -35.32
N SER A 33 -21.64 13.69 -36.42
CA SER A 33 -20.58 12.89 -37.00
C SER A 33 -19.36 13.77 -37.31
N GLY A 34 -18.13 13.28 -37.04
CA GLY A 34 -16.91 14.06 -37.30
C GLY A 34 -16.81 14.58 -38.76
N ALA A 35 -17.50 13.97 -39.72
CA ALA A 35 -17.62 14.40 -41.10
C ALA A 35 -18.54 15.62 -41.27
N GLU A 36 -19.59 15.70 -40.47
CA GLU A 36 -20.55 16.81 -40.51
C GLU A 36 -20.01 18.06 -39.78
N PHE A 37 -19.15 17.86 -38.77
CA PHE A 37 -18.42 18.93 -38.08
C PHE A 37 -17.32 19.56 -38.94
N LEU A 38 -16.71 18.77 -39.85
CA LEU A 38 -15.63 19.21 -40.75
C LEU A 38 -16.15 19.67 -42.13
N GLY A 39 -17.44 19.47 -42.45
CA GLY A 39 -18.03 19.70 -43.76
C GLY A 39 -18.83 20.99 -43.94
N ASN A 40 -18.90 21.85 -42.93
CA ASN A 40 -19.55 23.16 -43.12
C ASN A 40 -18.59 24.17 -43.75
N ASP A 41 -18.86 24.51 -45.00
CA ASP A 41 -18.12 25.50 -45.82
C ASP A 41 -18.02 26.90 -45.18
N ASP A 42 -18.83 27.21 -44.16
CA ASP A 42 -18.83 28.49 -43.44
C ASP A 42 -17.59 28.72 -42.56
N VAL A 43 -16.76 27.68 -42.32
CA VAL A 43 -15.50 27.82 -41.53
C VAL A 43 -14.34 28.30 -42.40
N ALA A 44 -14.45 28.26 -43.73
CA ALA A 44 -13.39 28.62 -44.65
C ALA A 44 -13.29 30.15 -44.90
N GLU A 45 -14.28 30.97 -44.50
CA GLU A 45 -14.31 32.41 -44.76
C GLU A 45 -14.09 33.32 -43.54
N THR A 46 -13.79 32.76 -42.35
CA THR A 46 -13.45 33.56 -41.19
C THR A 46 -11.96 33.86 -41.12
N GLU A 47 -11.57 35.13 -41.18
CA GLU A 47 -10.20 35.59 -40.89
C GLU A 47 -9.83 35.27 -39.43
N THR A 48 -9.38 34.05 -39.18
CA THR A 48 -8.84 33.63 -37.88
C THR A 48 -7.41 34.07 -37.70
N SER A 49 -7.10 34.69 -36.57
CA SER A 49 -5.71 35.07 -36.23
C SER A 49 -4.81 33.81 -36.16
N ARG A 50 -3.52 33.94 -36.49
CA ARG A 50 -2.54 32.83 -36.38
C ARG A 50 -2.56 32.14 -35.00
N ARG A 51 -2.92 32.87 -33.95
CA ARG A 51 -3.00 32.36 -32.58
C ARG A 51 -4.22 31.47 -32.35
N ASP A 52 -5.33 31.80 -32.97
CA ASP A 52 -6.57 30.99 -32.84
C ASP A 52 -6.49 29.76 -33.75
N PHE A 53 -5.83 29.86 -34.91
CA PHE A 53 -5.51 28.71 -35.76
C PHE A 53 -4.58 27.71 -35.03
N LEU A 54 -3.54 28.22 -34.34
CA LEU A 54 -2.64 27.35 -33.55
C LEU A 54 -3.32 26.71 -32.34
N LYS A 55 -4.27 27.39 -31.69
CA LYS A 55 -5.10 26.80 -30.65
C LYS A 55 -6.01 25.70 -31.21
N PHE A 56 -6.63 25.97 -32.37
CA PHE A 56 -7.49 24.99 -33.04
C PHE A 56 -6.69 23.76 -33.52
N MET A 57 -5.52 23.98 -34.09
CA MET A 57 -4.62 22.88 -34.50
C MET A 57 -4.05 22.11 -33.31
N GLY A 58 -3.75 22.77 -32.18
CA GLY A 58 -3.37 22.11 -30.92
C GLY A 58 -4.51 21.26 -30.35
N PHE A 59 -5.74 21.74 -30.40
CA PHE A 59 -6.92 20.98 -29.98
C PHE A 59 -7.23 19.81 -30.91
N SER A 60 -7.08 19.97 -32.22
CA SER A 60 -7.34 18.89 -33.20
C SER A 60 -6.26 17.82 -33.19
N THR A 61 -4.99 18.18 -32.96
CA THR A 61 -3.91 17.19 -32.77
C THR A 61 -4.02 16.47 -31.42
N ALA A 62 -4.44 17.15 -30.34
CA ALA A 62 -4.73 16.50 -29.07
C ALA A 62 -5.95 15.57 -29.19
N ALA A 63 -7.00 15.97 -29.89
CA ALA A 63 -8.16 15.11 -30.15
C ALA A 63 -7.81 13.94 -31.09
N ALA A 64 -6.96 14.14 -32.09
CA ALA A 64 -6.47 13.07 -32.98
C ALA A 64 -5.53 12.10 -32.26
N THR A 65 -4.68 12.59 -31.32
CA THR A 65 -3.84 11.72 -30.49
C THR A 65 -4.66 10.98 -29.43
N LEU A 66 -5.73 11.57 -28.91
CA LEU A 66 -6.70 10.87 -28.05
C LEU A 66 -7.54 9.84 -28.83
N ALA A 67 -7.90 10.13 -30.08
CA ALA A 67 -8.59 9.18 -30.96
C ALA A 67 -7.65 8.08 -31.51
N ALA A 68 -6.33 8.35 -31.62
CA ALA A 68 -5.35 7.34 -32.00
C ALA A 68 -4.90 6.43 -30.84
N CYS A 69 -5.29 6.74 -29.61
CA CYS A 69 -5.29 5.77 -28.51
C CYS A 69 -6.53 4.89 -28.64
N GLU A 70 -6.60 4.06 -29.69
CA GLU A 70 -7.48 2.91 -29.71
C GLU A 70 -7.09 2.00 -28.54
N ALA A 71 -7.76 2.21 -27.39
CA ALA A 71 -8.05 1.06 -26.56
C ALA A 71 -8.72 0.03 -27.49
N PRO A 72 -8.31 -1.25 -27.49
CA PRO A 72 -8.99 -2.23 -28.32
C PRO A 72 -10.47 -2.11 -27.99
N ILE A 73 -11.28 -1.73 -28.99
CA ILE A 73 -12.73 -1.74 -28.89
C ILE A 73 -13.05 -3.23 -28.73
N ILE A 74 -13.18 -3.66 -27.49
CA ILE A 74 -13.77 -4.97 -27.21
C ILE A 74 -15.24 -4.75 -27.49
N GLU A 75 -15.66 -5.07 -28.71
CA GLU A 75 -17.06 -5.10 -29.06
C GLU A 75 -17.73 -6.08 -28.08
N SER A 76 -18.59 -5.56 -27.21
CA SER A 76 -19.42 -6.41 -26.38
C SER A 76 -20.45 -7.05 -27.30
N ILE A 77 -20.20 -8.31 -27.70
CA ILE A 77 -21.16 -9.10 -28.46
C ILE A 77 -22.34 -9.39 -27.54
N PRO A 78 -23.53 -8.85 -27.81
CA PRO A 78 -24.71 -9.16 -27.01
C PRO A 78 -25.01 -10.66 -27.08
N TYR A 79 -25.52 -11.25 -26.00
CA TYR A 79 -25.90 -12.65 -25.98
C TYR A 79 -26.92 -12.94 -27.05
N VAL A 80 -26.68 -13.95 -27.86
CA VAL A 80 -27.72 -14.55 -28.73
C VAL A 80 -28.69 -15.37 -27.87
N VAL A 81 -28.15 -16.07 -26.87
CA VAL A 81 -28.92 -16.76 -25.83
C VAL A 81 -28.34 -16.38 -24.47
N LYS A 82 -29.16 -15.79 -23.61
CA LYS A 82 -28.79 -15.44 -22.26
C LYS A 82 -28.51 -16.71 -21.45
N PRO A 83 -27.34 -16.86 -20.78
CA PRO A 83 -27.12 -17.94 -19.82
C PRO A 83 -28.16 -17.88 -18.68
N ASP A 84 -28.68 -19.03 -18.26
CA ASP A 84 -29.70 -19.11 -17.21
C ASP A 84 -29.24 -18.51 -15.87
N SER A 85 -27.93 -18.61 -15.59
CA SER A 85 -27.29 -18.09 -14.38
C SER A 85 -27.03 -16.59 -14.39
N LEU A 86 -27.27 -15.88 -15.51
CA LEU A 86 -26.92 -14.48 -15.65
C LEU A 86 -28.16 -13.62 -15.90
N THR A 87 -28.40 -12.66 -15.01
CA THR A 87 -29.46 -11.66 -15.18
C THR A 87 -28.81 -10.31 -15.48
N PRO A 88 -29.06 -9.70 -16.66
CA PRO A 88 -28.52 -8.38 -17.00
C PRO A 88 -28.81 -7.35 -15.91
N GLY A 89 -27.79 -6.57 -15.54
CA GLY A 89 -27.89 -5.58 -14.47
C GLY A 89 -27.76 -6.12 -13.04
N MET A 90 -27.86 -7.43 -12.82
CA MET A 90 -27.62 -8.06 -11.52
C MET A 90 -26.16 -8.51 -11.41
N PRO A 91 -25.44 -8.16 -10.33
CA PRO A 91 -24.08 -8.63 -10.13
C PRO A 91 -24.03 -10.11 -9.72
N SER A 92 -22.99 -10.81 -10.16
CA SER A 92 -22.56 -12.09 -9.59
C SER A 92 -21.30 -11.89 -8.77
N PHE A 93 -21.12 -12.71 -7.72
CA PHE A 93 -19.96 -12.63 -6.83
C PHE A 93 -19.18 -13.94 -6.90
N TYR A 94 -17.86 -13.83 -6.87
CA TYR A 94 -16.93 -14.95 -6.85
C TYR A 94 -15.99 -14.80 -5.67
N ALA A 95 -15.95 -15.79 -4.79
CA ALA A 95 -14.97 -15.82 -3.71
C ALA A 95 -13.60 -16.18 -4.28
N THR A 96 -12.59 -15.39 -3.95
CA THR A 96 -11.20 -15.61 -4.36
C THR A 96 -10.25 -14.98 -3.34
N SER A 97 -8.95 -14.97 -3.63
CA SER A 97 -7.94 -14.40 -2.74
C SER A 97 -7.01 -13.49 -3.51
N PHE A 98 -6.59 -12.42 -2.85
CA PHE A 98 -5.59 -11.46 -3.32
C PHE A 98 -4.33 -11.58 -2.46
N PHE A 99 -3.16 -11.55 -3.10
CA PHE A 99 -1.86 -11.46 -2.44
C PHE A 99 -0.91 -10.68 -3.33
N ASP A 100 -0.24 -9.66 -2.79
CA ASP A 100 0.67 -8.78 -3.53
C ASP A 100 2.13 -8.82 -3.04
N GLY A 101 2.47 -9.86 -2.26
CA GLY A 101 3.79 -10.01 -1.63
C GLY A 101 3.92 -9.31 -0.28
N LEU A 102 2.98 -8.44 0.09
CA LEU A 102 2.91 -7.78 1.40
C LEU A 102 1.66 -8.20 2.17
N ASP A 103 0.49 -8.06 1.52
CA ASP A 103 -0.81 -8.30 2.13
C ASP A 103 -1.58 -9.42 1.44
N PHE A 104 -2.25 -10.23 2.26
CA PHE A 104 -3.23 -11.20 1.83
C PHE A 104 -4.65 -10.71 2.18
N ALA A 105 -5.60 -10.94 1.28
CA ALA A 105 -7.01 -10.69 1.54
C ALA A 105 -7.90 -11.78 0.91
N SER A 106 -8.84 -12.31 1.70
CA SER A 106 -9.96 -13.08 1.17
C SER A 106 -11.02 -12.11 0.64
N VAL A 107 -11.39 -12.25 -0.62
CA VAL A 107 -12.20 -11.25 -1.33
C VAL A 107 -13.36 -11.87 -2.08
N LEU A 108 -14.41 -11.07 -2.27
CA LEU A 108 -15.52 -11.34 -3.16
C LEU A 108 -15.42 -10.41 -4.37
N ILE A 109 -15.30 -10.98 -5.54
CA ILE A 109 -15.21 -10.19 -6.77
C ILE A 109 -16.60 -10.01 -7.36
N LYS A 110 -17.03 -8.77 -7.40
CA LYS A 110 -18.29 -8.38 -8.04
C LYS A 110 -18.09 -8.30 -9.53
N THR A 111 -18.87 -9.10 -10.27
CA THR A 111 -18.86 -9.10 -11.72
C THR A 111 -20.21 -8.66 -12.27
N ARG A 112 -20.19 -7.95 -13.38
CA ARG A 112 -21.39 -7.65 -14.16
C ARG A 112 -21.17 -8.14 -15.59
N GLU A 113 -22.09 -9.00 -16.04
CA GLU A 113 -22.07 -9.54 -17.40
C GLU A 113 -20.70 -10.15 -17.76
N GLY A 114 -20.12 -10.90 -16.80
CA GLY A 114 -18.82 -11.56 -16.95
C GLY A 114 -17.61 -10.64 -16.77
N ARG A 115 -17.78 -9.37 -16.40
CA ARG A 115 -16.66 -8.42 -16.18
C ARG A 115 -16.46 -8.15 -14.70
N PRO A 116 -15.28 -8.42 -14.13
CA PRO A 116 -14.92 -7.99 -12.80
C PRO A 116 -14.91 -6.46 -12.72
N ILE A 117 -15.64 -5.87 -11.75
CA ILE A 117 -15.80 -4.43 -11.63
C ILE A 117 -15.44 -3.89 -10.24
N LYS A 118 -15.43 -4.74 -9.21
CA LYS A 118 -15.11 -4.33 -7.85
C LYS A 118 -14.60 -5.50 -7.02
N VAL A 119 -13.67 -5.19 -6.13
CA VAL A 119 -13.21 -6.10 -5.07
C VAL A 119 -13.94 -5.73 -3.78
N GLU A 120 -14.57 -6.70 -3.14
CA GLU A 120 -15.24 -6.55 -1.84
C GLU A 120 -14.59 -7.51 -0.83
N PRO A 121 -14.57 -7.18 0.48
CA PRO A 121 -14.06 -8.09 1.49
C PRO A 121 -14.94 -9.34 1.59
N ASN A 122 -14.35 -10.52 1.81
CA ASN A 122 -15.07 -11.70 2.24
C ASN A 122 -15.13 -11.69 3.78
N ALA A 123 -16.13 -11.00 4.34
CA ALA A 123 -16.23 -10.74 5.78
C ALA A 123 -16.38 -12.00 6.63
N ASP A 124 -16.80 -13.12 6.04
CA ASP A 124 -16.96 -14.40 6.73
C ASP A 124 -15.63 -15.16 6.86
N ALA A 125 -14.60 -14.76 6.13
CA ALA A 125 -13.28 -15.39 6.21
C ALA A 125 -12.60 -15.10 7.56
N PRO A 126 -12.08 -16.13 8.26
CA PRO A 126 -11.56 -15.99 9.62
C PRO A 126 -10.24 -15.21 9.72
N PHE A 127 -9.55 -15.03 8.60
CA PHE A 127 -8.29 -14.31 8.52
C PHE A 127 -8.34 -13.32 7.38
N ASN A 128 -8.11 -12.04 7.69
CA ASN A 128 -8.11 -10.96 6.71
C ASN A 128 -9.34 -10.91 5.77
N GLY A 129 -10.53 -11.11 6.34
CA GLY A 129 -11.81 -10.80 5.68
C GLY A 129 -12.03 -9.29 5.53
N VAL A 130 -10.96 -8.54 5.20
CA VAL A 130 -10.92 -7.09 5.00
C VAL A 130 -10.08 -6.79 3.77
N THR A 131 -10.20 -5.58 3.22
CA THR A 131 -9.43 -5.15 2.06
C THR A 131 -8.69 -3.85 2.36
N ASN A 132 -7.60 -3.61 1.64
CA ASN A 132 -6.87 -2.35 1.65
C ASN A 132 -6.98 -1.64 0.28
N ALA A 133 -6.33 -0.49 0.15
CA ALA A 133 -6.36 0.30 -1.08
C ALA A 133 -5.84 -0.48 -2.29
N ARG A 134 -4.76 -1.26 -2.13
CA ARG A 134 -4.14 -2.05 -3.22
C ARG A 134 -5.05 -3.18 -3.68
N ALA A 135 -5.66 -3.91 -2.75
CA ALA A 135 -6.65 -4.94 -3.08
C ALA A 135 -7.86 -4.35 -3.83
N GLN A 136 -8.38 -3.19 -3.39
CA GLN A 136 -9.48 -2.51 -4.09
C GLN A 136 -9.08 -2.04 -5.50
N ALA A 137 -7.88 -1.47 -5.66
CA ALA A 137 -7.38 -0.98 -6.94
C ALA A 137 -7.03 -2.13 -7.92
N SER A 138 -6.75 -3.33 -7.44
CA SER A 138 -6.25 -4.46 -8.25
C SER A 138 -7.18 -4.89 -9.39
N VAL A 139 -8.48 -4.62 -9.29
CA VAL A 139 -9.42 -4.90 -10.38
C VAL A 139 -9.06 -4.14 -11.67
N LEU A 140 -8.52 -2.92 -11.54
CA LEU A 140 -8.12 -2.11 -12.69
C LEU A 140 -6.87 -2.69 -13.38
N SER A 141 -5.96 -3.32 -12.62
CA SER A 141 -4.75 -3.95 -13.15
C SER A 141 -5.07 -5.12 -14.09
N LEU A 142 -6.23 -5.75 -13.97
CA LEU A 142 -6.71 -6.76 -14.91
C LEU A 142 -6.78 -6.23 -16.36
N TYR A 143 -7.20 -4.97 -16.50
CA TYR A 143 -7.42 -4.29 -17.78
C TYR A 143 -6.20 -3.49 -18.26
N ASP A 144 -5.05 -3.64 -17.60
CA ASP A 144 -3.83 -2.93 -17.95
C ASP A 144 -3.31 -3.37 -19.32
N GLY A 145 -3.18 -2.40 -20.24
CA GLY A 145 -2.68 -2.63 -21.60
C GLY A 145 -1.18 -2.95 -21.68
N ALA A 146 -0.42 -2.72 -20.60
CA ALA A 146 1.01 -3.00 -20.49
C ALA A 146 1.32 -4.45 -20.09
N ARG A 147 0.30 -5.28 -19.87
CA ARG A 147 0.47 -6.70 -19.56
C ARG A 147 1.09 -7.46 -20.74
N LEU A 148 1.95 -8.45 -20.44
CA LEU A 148 2.47 -9.40 -21.43
C LEU A 148 1.31 -10.17 -22.08
N ARG A 149 1.24 -10.12 -23.42
CA ARG A 149 0.11 -10.69 -24.18
C ARG A 149 0.33 -12.11 -24.67
N ALA A 150 1.59 -12.49 -24.85
CA ALA A 150 2.02 -13.80 -25.32
C ALA A 150 3.47 -14.08 -24.89
N PRO A 151 3.92 -15.35 -24.89
CA PRO A 151 5.32 -15.68 -24.65
C PRO A 151 6.25 -15.00 -25.64
N GLN A 152 7.47 -14.70 -25.18
CA GLN A 152 8.51 -14.08 -26.00
C GLN A 152 9.84 -14.85 -25.88
N ILE A 153 10.60 -14.88 -26.95
CA ILE A 153 12.00 -15.34 -26.99
C ILE A 153 12.82 -14.19 -27.58
N ASP A 154 13.79 -13.70 -26.83
CA ASP A 154 14.62 -12.52 -27.19
C ASP A 154 13.77 -11.32 -27.66
N GLY A 155 12.66 -11.05 -26.95
CA GLY A 155 11.72 -9.98 -27.23
C GLY A 155 10.77 -10.23 -28.41
N VAL A 156 10.83 -11.38 -29.05
CA VAL A 156 9.96 -11.73 -30.19
C VAL A 156 8.85 -12.70 -29.73
N THR A 157 7.62 -12.39 -30.07
CA THR A 157 6.46 -13.25 -29.76
C THR A 157 6.66 -14.68 -30.28
N ALA A 158 6.41 -15.66 -29.41
CA ALA A 158 6.56 -17.08 -29.69
C ALA A 158 5.32 -17.87 -29.23
N SER A 159 5.21 -19.12 -29.68
CA SER A 159 4.23 -20.03 -29.11
C SER A 159 4.66 -20.52 -27.71
N TRP A 160 3.68 -20.95 -26.89
CA TRP A 160 3.99 -21.55 -25.57
C TRP A 160 4.92 -22.76 -25.68
N ASP A 161 4.70 -23.66 -26.63
CA ASP A 161 5.56 -24.83 -26.82
C ASP A 161 7.00 -24.44 -27.17
N GLY A 162 7.14 -23.42 -28.06
CA GLY A 162 8.45 -22.90 -28.44
C GLY A 162 9.18 -22.23 -27.27
N ALA A 163 8.48 -21.36 -26.52
CA ALA A 163 9.06 -20.65 -25.39
C ALA A 163 9.40 -21.60 -24.23
N LEU A 164 8.56 -22.58 -23.92
CA LEU A 164 8.85 -23.59 -22.90
C LEU A 164 10.02 -24.49 -23.31
N ALA A 165 10.13 -24.85 -24.59
CA ALA A 165 11.28 -25.61 -25.08
C ALA A 165 12.58 -24.80 -24.98
N ALA A 166 12.57 -23.52 -25.37
CA ALA A 166 13.70 -22.62 -25.23
C ALA A 166 14.10 -22.48 -23.74
N ALA A 167 13.14 -22.20 -22.86
CA ALA A 167 13.39 -22.09 -21.43
C ALA A 167 14.01 -23.36 -20.84
N ARG A 168 13.45 -24.53 -21.14
CA ARG A 168 13.99 -25.83 -20.64
C ARG A 168 15.42 -26.09 -21.12
N ASN A 169 15.76 -25.69 -22.35
CA ASN A 169 17.11 -25.84 -22.89
C ASN A 169 18.13 -24.94 -22.18
N MET A 170 17.70 -23.85 -21.57
CA MET A 170 18.55 -22.94 -20.77
C MET A 170 18.73 -23.42 -19.34
N ILE A 171 17.83 -24.25 -18.82
CA ILE A 171 17.90 -24.74 -17.43
C ILE A 171 19.00 -25.79 -17.28
N THR A 172 19.92 -25.55 -16.38
CA THR A 172 21.04 -26.39 -16.02
C THR A 172 21.01 -26.73 -14.53
N THR A 173 21.96 -27.49 -14.04
CA THR A 173 22.14 -27.74 -12.60
C THR A 173 22.65 -26.53 -11.82
N SER A 174 23.17 -25.51 -12.52
CA SER A 174 23.62 -24.22 -11.95
C SER A 174 22.53 -23.13 -12.01
N SER A 175 21.37 -23.48 -12.50
CA SER A 175 20.24 -22.53 -12.55
C SER A 175 19.62 -22.29 -11.18
N VAL A 176 19.14 -21.07 -10.95
CA VAL A 176 18.48 -20.65 -9.71
C VAL A 176 17.10 -20.09 -10.03
N LEU A 177 16.10 -20.45 -9.24
CA LEU A 177 14.79 -19.80 -9.22
C LEU A 177 14.79 -18.73 -8.14
N LEU A 178 14.53 -17.48 -8.53
CA LEU A 178 14.30 -16.35 -7.64
C LEU A 178 12.82 -15.98 -7.68
N SER A 179 12.16 -15.89 -6.54
CA SER A 179 10.76 -15.46 -6.44
C SER A 179 10.51 -14.52 -5.27
N SER A 180 9.39 -13.81 -5.29
CA SER A 180 8.77 -13.28 -4.07
C SER A 180 8.30 -14.42 -3.16
N THR A 181 7.78 -14.10 -1.96
CA THR A 181 7.21 -15.09 -1.03
C THR A 181 6.15 -15.96 -1.71
N VAL A 182 6.30 -17.27 -1.60
CA VAL A 182 5.37 -18.27 -2.10
C VAL A 182 4.55 -18.86 -0.95
N ILE A 183 3.27 -18.44 -0.85
CA ILE A 183 2.33 -18.98 0.14
C ILE A 183 1.35 -20.01 -0.45
N SER A 184 1.54 -20.38 -1.71
CA SER A 184 0.75 -21.41 -2.42
C SER A 184 1.37 -22.78 -2.23
N PRO A 185 0.71 -23.75 -1.56
CA PRO A 185 1.20 -25.11 -1.43
C PRO A 185 1.37 -25.83 -2.79
N ALA A 186 0.44 -25.58 -3.74
CA ALA A 186 0.54 -26.17 -5.08
C ALA A 186 1.76 -25.63 -5.84
N LEU A 187 2.00 -24.32 -5.79
CA LEU A 187 3.15 -23.69 -6.44
C LEU A 187 4.46 -24.13 -5.78
N ALA A 188 4.52 -24.17 -4.45
CA ALA A 188 5.69 -24.68 -3.73
C ALA A 188 6.02 -26.14 -4.11
N SER A 189 4.98 -26.97 -4.27
CA SER A 189 5.15 -28.35 -4.75
C SER A 189 5.66 -28.41 -6.20
N ALA A 190 5.20 -27.51 -7.07
CA ALA A 190 5.66 -27.42 -8.46
C ALA A 190 7.14 -26.95 -8.51
N ILE A 191 7.52 -25.96 -7.70
CA ILE A 191 8.90 -25.46 -7.56
C ILE A 191 9.82 -26.59 -7.07
N ALA A 192 9.40 -27.33 -6.06
CA ALA A 192 10.19 -28.47 -5.54
C ALA A 192 10.43 -29.54 -6.61
N ARG A 193 9.45 -29.80 -7.50
CA ARG A 193 9.61 -30.74 -8.62
C ARG A 193 10.57 -30.26 -9.71
N LEU A 194 10.76 -28.94 -9.83
CA LEU A 194 11.75 -28.37 -10.75
C LEU A 194 13.19 -28.73 -10.34
N GLY A 195 13.41 -28.98 -9.04
CA GLY A 195 14.67 -29.50 -8.50
C GLY A 195 15.82 -28.50 -8.52
N LEU A 196 15.54 -27.19 -8.65
CA LEU A 196 16.53 -26.13 -8.65
C LEU A 196 16.69 -25.52 -7.24
N ARG A 197 17.80 -24.85 -7.01
CA ARG A 197 17.95 -23.96 -5.85
C ARG A 197 16.91 -22.85 -5.98
N HIS A 198 16.05 -22.73 -4.96
CA HIS A 198 15.05 -21.67 -4.84
C HIS A 198 15.52 -20.64 -3.83
N VAL A 199 15.48 -19.35 -4.21
CA VAL A 199 15.80 -18.21 -3.37
C VAL A 199 14.57 -17.31 -3.33
N THR A 200 14.17 -16.88 -2.14
CA THR A 200 13.05 -15.98 -1.93
C THR A 200 13.56 -14.60 -1.52
N LEU A 201 13.09 -13.56 -2.19
CA LEU A 201 13.38 -12.16 -1.88
C LEU A 201 12.08 -11.40 -1.71
N ASP A 202 11.85 -10.85 -0.53
CA ASP A 202 10.71 -9.97 -0.26
C ASP A 202 11.13 -8.52 -0.47
N ALA A 203 10.20 -7.72 -1.01
CA ALA A 203 10.43 -6.30 -1.26
C ALA A 203 10.62 -5.48 0.04
N VAL A 204 10.05 -5.97 1.14
CA VAL A 204 10.29 -5.49 2.51
C VAL A 204 10.74 -6.69 3.32
N SER A 205 12.03 -6.75 3.62
CA SER A 205 12.60 -7.93 4.27
C SER A 205 12.08 -8.11 5.71
N GLN A 206 11.79 -9.36 6.05
CA GLN A 206 11.50 -9.83 7.40
C GLN A 206 12.47 -10.98 7.80
N SER A 207 13.55 -11.16 7.04
CA SER A 207 14.39 -12.34 7.11
C SER A 207 15.00 -12.56 8.49
N ALA A 208 15.56 -11.52 9.12
CA ALA A 208 16.16 -11.65 10.45
C ALA A 208 15.13 -12.04 11.52
N ARG A 209 13.90 -11.51 11.42
CA ARG A 209 12.79 -11.88 12.29
C ARG A 209 12.39 -13.34 12.10
N LEU A 210 12.21 -13.75 10.84
CA LEU A 210 11.89 -15.14 10.47
C LEU A 210 12.96 -16.11 10.98
N ASP A 211 14.25 -15.77 10.83
CA ASP A 211 15.37 -16.57 11.32
C ASP A 211 15.32 -16.78 12.84
N VAL A 212 14.93 -15.76 13.62
CA VAL A 212 14.75 -15.90 15.08
C VAL A 212 13.69 -16.94 15.42
N TYR A 213 12.53 -16.88 14.77
CA TYR A 213 11.45 -17.86 15.02
C TYR A 213 11.81 -19.25 14.51
N GLU A 214 12.43 -19.37 13.35
CA GLU A 214 12.88 -20.65 12.80
C GLU A 214 13.89 -21.33 13.72
N ASN A 215 14.88 -20.58 14.23
CA ASN A 215 15.88 -21.11 15.16
C ASN A 215 15.29 -21.57 16.50
N LEU A 216 14.20 -20.92 16.96
CA LEU A 216 13.58 -21.24 18.25
C LEU A 216 12.48 -22.31 18.14
N SER A 217 11.74 -22.33 17.04
CA SER A 217 10.55 -23.16 16.86
C SER A 217 10.73 -24.30 15.85
N GLY A 218 11.79 -24.24 15.02
CA GLY A 218 11.95 -25.11 13.86
C GLY A 218 10.99 -24.79 12.70
N ARG A 219 10.29 -23.63 12.76
CA ARG A 219 9.29 -23.22 11.76
C ARG A 219 9.55 -21.77 11.32
N ARG A 220 9.69 -21.54 10.02
CA ARG A 220 9.88 -20.21 9.46
C ARG A 220 8.54 -19.53 9.29
N GLY A 221 8.22 -18.59 10.16
CA GLY A 221 6.97 -17.81 10.15
C GLY A 221 6.93 -16.81 11.30
N LEU A 222 6.06 -15.83 11.22
CA LEU A 222 5.90 -14.77 12.22
C LEU A 222 4.70 -15.05 13.13
N PRO A 223 4.75 -14.68 14.42
CA PRO A 223 3.63 -14.84 15.34
C PRO A 223 2.39 -14.07 14.89
N THR A 224 1.21 -14.60 15.17
CA THR A 224 -0.04 -13.85 15.01
C THR A 224 -0.21 -12.85 16.15
N ILE A 225 -0.76 -11.68 15.80
CA ILE A 225 -1.15 -10.64 16.74
C ILE A 225 -2.66 -10.65 16.92
N ASP A 226 -3.12 -10.69 18.16
CA ASP A 226 -4.55 -10.64 18.52
C ASP A 226 -4.80 -9.43 19.43
N LEU A 227 -5.25 -8.34 18.83
CA LEU A 227 -5.50 -7.09 19.55
C LEU A 227 -6.71 -7.17 20.48
N GLU A 228 -7.55 -8.20 20.39
CA GLU A 228 -8.67 -8.38 21.32
C GLU A 228 -8.20 -8.56 22.77
N TYR A 229 -7.03 -9.18 22.95
CA TYR A 229 -6.42 -9.37 24.26
C TYR A 229 -5.52 -8.21 24.70
N ALA A 230 -5.23 -7.26 23.81
CA ALA A 230 -4.34 -6.14 24.13
C ALA A 230 -5.05 -5.07 24.99
N GLN A 231 -4.39 -4.61 26.03
CA GLN A 231 -4.75 -3.44 26.84
C GLN A 231 -3.81 -2.27 26.60
N THR A 232 -2.51 -2.54 26.46
CA THR A 232 -1.48 -1.55 26.15
C THR A 232 -0.60 -2.10 25.04
N VAL A 233 -0.48 -1.35 23.95
CA VAL A 233 0.45 -1.59 22.84
C VAL A 233 1.57 -0.55 22.92
N VAL A 234 2.81 -1.01 22.92
CA VAL A 234 4.00 -0.20 22.67
C VAL A 234 4.62 -0.67 21.36
N SER A 235 4.55 0.17 20.34
CA SER A 235 5.14 -0.09 19.04
C SER A 235 6.42 0.73 18.88
N VAL A 236 7.48 0.07 18.43
CA VAL A 236 8.80 0.70 18.17
C VAL A 236 9.09 0.54 16.68
N GLY A 237 8.80 1.57 15.92
CA GLY A 237 9.00 1.62 14.47
C GLY A 237 8.02 0.82 13.61
N ALA A 238 7.15 -0.01 14.19
CA ALA A 238 6.19 -0.80 13.43
C ALA A 238 4.93 0.04 13.10
N ASP A 239 4.67 0.27 11.82
CA ASP A 239 3.41 0.86 11.34
C ASP A 239 2.34 -0.23 11.15
N PHE A 240 1.91 -0.85 12.26
CA PHE A 240 1.02 -2.00 12.27
C PHE A 240 -0.41 -1.70 11.78
N LEU A 241 -0.77 -0.43 11.62
CA LEU A 241 -2.01 0.02 10.95
C LEU A 241 -1.79 0.33 9.46
N GLY A 242 -0.54 0.37 9.01
CA GLY A 242 -0.13 0.45 7.61
C GLY A 242 0.22 -0.93 7.04
N ASP A 243 1.40 -1.05 6.44
CA ASP A 243 1.85 -2.24 5.68
C ASP A 243 2.84 -3.11 6.49
N TRP A 244 2.60 -3.30 7.78
CA TRP A 244 3.49 -4.08 8.62
C TRP A 244 2.92 -5.46 8.97
N GLY A 245 3.70 -6.51 8.74
CA GLY A 245 3.44 -7.86 9.24
C GLY A 245 2.34 -8.67 8.55
N GLY A 246 1.77 -8.19 7.45
CA GLY A 246 0.81 -8.94 6.62
C GLY A 246 -0.50 -9.33 7.31
N GLN A 247 -0.77 -8.80 8.51
CA GLN A 247 -2.03 -8.94 9.24
C GLN A 247 -2.77 -7.60 9.18
N ASN A 248 -3.93 -7.54 8.58
CA ASN A 248 -4.72 -6.33 8.60
C ASN A 248 -5.36 -6.12 9.99
N LEU A 249 -4.65 -5.40 10.87
CA LEU A 249 -5.07 -5.19 12.26
C LEU A 249 -6.05 -4.02 12.45
N ASN A 250 -6.35 -3.27 11.39
CA ASN A 250 -7.14 -2.02 11.47
C ASN A 250 -8.52 -2.21 12.09
N THR A 251 -9.26 -3.24 11.68
CA THR A 251 -10.61 -3.51 12.19
C THR A 251 -10.57 -3.86 13.69
N PHE A 252 -9.64 -4.71 14.09
CA PHE A 252 -9.46 -5.09 15.50
C PHE A 252 -9.02 -3.89 16.34
N TYR A 253 -8.10 -3.08 15.83
CA TYR A 253 -7.68 -1.85 16.47
C TYR A 253 -8.86 -0.88 16.66
N ALA A 254 -9.64 -0.60 15.61
CA ALA A 254 -10.80 0.29 15.67
C ALA A 254 -11.83 -0.19 16.70
N ASN A 255 -12.09 -1.50 16.78
CA ASN A 255 -12.99 -2.07 17.77
C ASN A 255 -12.51 -1.89 19.22
N ARG A 256 -11.19 -1.90 19.43
CA ARG A 256 -10.56 -1.71 20.75
C ARG A 256 -10.37 -0.24 21.13
N ARG A 257 -10.53 0.70 20.18
CA ARG A 257 -10.38 2.15 20.39
C ARG A 257 -11.69 2.87 20.69
N LYS A 258 -12.76 2.15 20.98
CA LYS A 258 -14.03 2.74 21.42
C LYS A 258 -13.86 3.32 22.83
N PRO A 259 -14.31 4.57 23.08
CA PRO A 259 -14.21 5.20 24.38
C PRO A 259 -14.89 4.40 25.49
N GLY A 260 -14.24 4.28 26.62
CA GLY A 260 -14.77 3.58 27.79
C GLY A 260 -13.71 2.84 28.60
N LYS A 261 -14.17 2.13 29.64
CA LYS A 261 -13.28 1.29 30.44
C LYS A 261 -12.74 0.15 29.57
N GLY A 262 -11.43 0.05 29.44
CA GLY A 262 -10.78 -0.99 28.67
C GLY A 262 -10.47 -0.60 27.22
N MET A 263 -10.59 0.69 26.86
CA MET A 263 -10.06 1.20 25.59
C MET A 263 -8.56 0.89 25.51
N LEU A 264 -8.12 0.40 24.34
CA LEU A 264 -6.72 0.09 24.07
C LEU A 264 -5.86 1.33 24.21
N ARG A 265 -4.79 1.25 25.01
CA ARG A 265 -3.76 2.27 25.12
C ARG A 265 -2.68 2.02 24.09
N HIS A 266 -2.32 3.04 23.28
CA HIS A 266 -1.32 2.94 22.22
C HIS A 266 -0.19 3.95 22.41
N ILE A 267 1.03 3.46 22.48
CA ILE A 267 2.26 4.26 22.55
C ILE A 267 3.12 3.89 21.34
N GLN A 268 3.48 4.89 20.54
CA GLN A 268 4.27 4.71 19.31
C GLN A 268 5.60 5.45 19.41
N ALA A 269 6.72 4.74 19.27
CA ALA A 269 8.05 5.33 19.09
C ALA A 269 8.45 5.18 17.62
N GLU A 270 8.70 6.29 16.91
CA GLU A 270 8.95 6.23 15.46
C GLU A 270 9.74 7.45 14.95
N ALA A 271 10.41 7.28 13.81
CA ALA A 271 11.16 8.32 13.12
C ALA A 271 10.26 9.21 12.26
N GLY A 272 9.56 8.63 11.31
CA GLY A 272 8.54 9.29 10.48
C GLY A 272 7.16 9.28 11.14
N LEU A 273 6.28 10.18 10.75
CA LEU A 273 4.88 10.07 11.13
C LEU A 273 4.20 8.99 10.27
N SER A 274 3.72 7.93 10.92
CA SER A 274 3.02 6.82 10.31
C SER A 274 1.51 6.85 10.59
N ILE A 275 0.74 5.94 9.96
CA ILE A 275 -0.68 5.76 10.27
C ILE A 275 -0.82 5.33 11.74
N SER A 276 0.01 4.41 12.22
CA SER A 276 0.02 4.00 13.63
C SER A 276 0.35 5.16 14.56
N GLY A 277 1.39 5.95 14.24
CA GLY A 277 1.78 7.10 15.03
C GLY A 277 0.73 8.21 15.07
N SER A 278 -0.01 8.43 13.99
CA SER A 278 -1.10 9.41 13.95
C SER A 278 -2.31 9.02 14.81
N ASN A 279 -2.46 7.73 15.13
CA ASN A 279 -3.52 7.19 15.99
C ASN A 279 -3.08 6.90 17.42
N ALA A 280 -1.81 7.10 17.76
CA ALA A 280 -1.28 6.81 19.09
C ALA A 280 -1.75 7.82 20.15
N ASP A 281 -1.97 7.33 21.38
CA ASP A 281 -2.22 8.22 22.53
C ASP A 281 -0.96 8.98 22.96
N VAL A 282 0.20 8.34 22.80
CA VAL A 282 1.52 8.94 23.03
C VAL A 282 2.42 8.60 21.87
N ARG A 283 2.91 9.60 21.20
CA ARG A 283 3.92 9.47 20.16
C ARG A 283 5.28 9.97 20.66
N ILE A 284 6.30 9.12 20.52
CA ILE A 284 7.68 9.40 20.93
C ILE A 284 8.51 9.53 19.65
N LYS A 285 9.05 10.71 19.40
CA LYS A 285 9.94 10.96 18.25
C LYS A 285 11.29 10.32 18.51
N ALA A 286 11.54 9.17 17.90
CA ALA A 286 12.78 8.41 18.03
C ALA A 286 13.40 8.18 16.65
N ARG A 287 14.73 8.20 16.57
CA ARG A 287 15.46 7.84 15.36
C ARG A 287 15.42 6.33 15.14
N VAL A 288 15.55 5.87 13.91
CA VAL A 288 15.57 4.43 13.62
C VAL A 288 16.71 3.72 14.33
N SER A 289 17.90 4.33 14.39
CA SER A 289 19.05 3.80 15.15
C SER A 289 18.84 3.73 16.67
N GLU A 290 17.81 4.39 17.22
CA GLU A 290 17.47 4.35 18.65
C GLU A 290 16.54 3.16 18.99
N TYR A 291 15.93 2.49 18.01
CA TYR A 291 14.89 1.48 18.28
C TYR A 291 15.40 0.28 19.09
N GLU A 292 16.59 -0.26 18.78
CA GLU A 292 17.17 -1.33 19.59
C GLU A 292 17.47 -0.88 21.02
N ALA A 293 17.97 0.35 21.19
CA ALA A 293 18.23 0.89 22.53
C ALA A 293 16.92 1.09 23.33
N ILE A 294 15.83 1.50 22.67
CA ILE A 294 14.49 1.61 23.27
C ILE A 294 14.00 0.23 23.71
N LEU A 295 14.04 -0.77 22.81
CA LEU A 295 13.64 -2.14 23.12
C LEU A 295 14.46 -2.72 24.28
N ALA A 296 15.76 -2.50 24.32
CA ALA A 296 16.65 -2.98 25.39
C ALA A 296 16.29 -2.32 26.73
N ASN A 297 15.96 -1.03 26.76
CA ASN A 297 15.51 -0.34 27.98
C ASN A 297 14.13 -0.81 28.45
N LEU A 298 13.19 -1.05 27.54
CA LEU A 298 11.89 -1.67 27.84
C LEU A 298 12.07 -3.08 28.40
N TYR A 299 12.92 -3.89 27.76
CA TYR A 299 13.25 -5.24 28.22
C TYR A 299 13.84 -5.22 29.64
N ASN A 300 14.82 -4.36 29.92
CA ASN A 300 15.45 -4.29 31.23
C ASN A 300 14.46 -3.92 32.35
N ALA A 301 13.47 -3.08 32.05
CA ALA A 301 12.39 -2.78 33.02
C ALA A 301 11.55 -4.04 33.32
N VAL A 302 11.19 -4.83 32.29
CA VAL A 302 10.46 -6.08 32.45
C VAL A 302 11.34 -7.12 33.18
N ALA A 303 12.60 -7.27 32.76
CA ALA A 303 13.56 -8.19 33.35
C ALA A 303 13.75 -7.92 34.86
N SER A 304 13.90 -6.65 35.24
CA SER A 304 14.00 -6.23 36.65
C SER A 304 12.75 -6.62 37.45
N SER A 305 11.57 -6.47 36.88
CA SER A 305 10.29 -6.82 37.52
C SER A 305 10.08 -8.34 37.65
N LYS A 306 10.63 -9.11 36.72
CA LYS A 306 10.43 -10.57 36.63
C LYS A 306 11.62 -11.38 37.11
N GLY A 307 12.70 -10.75 37.57
CA GLY A 307 13.92 -11.43 38.03
C GLY A 307 14.69 -12.10 36.87
N LEU A 308 14.56 -11.57 35.65
CA LEU A 308 15.29 -12.06 34.48
C LEU A 308 16.65 -11.33 34.34
N THR A 309 17.55 -11.90 33.56
CA THR A 309 18.88 -11.30 33.28
C THR A 309 18.70 -10.05 32.38
N SER A 310 19.32 -8.94 32.78
CA SER A 310 19.33 -7.72 31.97
C SER A 310 20.31 -7.78 30.79
N VAL A 311 20.04 -6.98 29.76
CA VAL A 311 20.94 -6.76 28.62
C VAL A 311 21.68 -5.42 28.80
N LYS A 312 22.88 -5.30 28.20
CA LYS A 312 23.61 -4.03 28.18
C LYS A 312 22.92 -3.06 27.21
N ALA A 313 22.07 -2.18 27.75
CA ALA A 313 21.35 -1.19 26.96
C ALA A 313 22.17 0.13 26.81
N PRO A 314 22.26 0.71 25.61
CA PRO A 314 22.76 2.07 25.43
C PRO A 314 21.88 3.09 26.14
N SER A 315 22.48 4.24 26.49
CA SER A 315 21.74 5.38 27.06
C SER A 315 20.80 5.96 26.01
N LEU A 316 19.57 6.25 26.42
CA LEU A 316 18.61 6.95 25.58
C LEU A 316 18.87 8.46 25.60
N ARG A 317 18.45 9.15 24.58
CA ARG A 317 18.41 10.60 24.51
C ARG A 317 17.54 11.16 25.66
N SER A 318 17.95 12.26 26.25
CA SER A 318 17.35 12.78 27.50
C SER A 318 15.87 13.14 27.36
N ASP A 319 15.46 13.60 26.15
CA ASP A 319 14.09 14.02 25.85
C ASP A 319 13.10 12.84 25.75
N ILE A 320 13.56 11.64 25.39
CA ILE A 320 12.70 10.44 25.27
C ILE A 320 12.79 9.52 26.50
N THR A 321 13.81 9.65 27.34
CA THR A 321 14.05 8.74 28.49
C THR A 321 12.84 8.64 29.43
N GLY A 322 12.21 9.78 29.74
CA GLY A 322 11.01 9.80 30.59
C GLY A 322 9.81 9.10 29.98
N ALA A 323 9.58 9.32 28.68
CA ALA A 323 8.48 8.70 27.95
C ALA A 323 8.65 7.17 27.85
N ILE A 324 9.86 6.69 27.59
CA ILE A 324 10.17 5.24 27.52
C ILE A 324 10.00 4.58 28.90
N LYS A 325 10.42 5.25 29.97
CA LYS A 325 10.17 4.76 31.33
C LYS A 325 8.68 4.65 31.65
N ASN A 326 7.89 5.63 31.22
CA ASN A 326 6.43 5.59 31.40
C ASN A 326 5.81 4.45 30.59
N ALA A 327 6.23 4.26 29.32
CA ALA A 327 5.81 3.15 28.49
C ALA A 327 6.10 1.78 29.15
N ALA A 328 7.29 1.62 29.72
CA ALA A 328 7.64 0.41 30.47
C ALA A 328 6.72 0.18 31.69
N ASN A 329 6.39 1.24 32.44
CA ASN A 329 5.45 1.13 33.56
C ASN A 329 4.04 0.75 33.11
N GLU A 330 3.56 1.31 31.99
CA GLU A 330 2.24 0.96 31.42
C GLU A 330 2.22 -0.50 30.94
N LEU A 331 3.29 -1.00 30.31
CA LEU A 331 3.42 -2.44 29.93
C LEU A 331 3.38 -3.34 31.17
N LEU A 332 4.12 -3.02 32.22
CA LEU A 332 4.13 -3.79 33.46
C LEU A 332 2.76 -3.79 34.15
N ALA A 333 2.05 -2.67 34.13
CA ALA A 333 0.69 -2.57 34.66
C ALA A 333 -0.33 -3.39 33.86
N ALA A 334 -0.20 -3.46 32.55
CA ALA A 334 -1.05 -4.26 31.67
C ALA A 334 -0.78 -5.76 31.78
N GLY A 335 0.44 -6.17 32.16
CA GLY A 335 0.80 -7.58 32.37
C GLY A 335 0.55 -8.44 31.14
N ASN A 336 -0.34 -9.43 31.23
CA ASN A 336 -0.67 -10.30 30.10
C ASN A 336 -1.51 -9.64 29.00
N GLY A 337 -2.00 -8.43 29.21
CA GLY A 337 -2.62 -7.56 28.23
C GLY A 337 -1.63 -6.60 27.55
N ALA A 338 -0.34 -6.69 27.86
CA ALA A 338 0.69 -5.92 27.19
C ALA A 338 1.07 -6.51 25.85
N LEU A 339 1.41 -5.65 24.88
CA LEU A 339 1.92 -6.06 23.57
C LEU A 339 3.05 -5.10 23.17
N VAL A 340 4.19 -5.64 22.78
CA VAL A 340 5.29 -4.89 22.17
C VAL A 340 5.45 -5.33 20.72
N LEU A 341 5.50 -4.36 19.82
CA LEU A 341 5.75 -4.56 18.38
C LEU A 341 7.06 -3.87 17.98
N ASN A 342 7.75 -4.46 17.01
CA ASN A 342 9.03 -3.99 16.50
C ASN A 342 9.00 -3.88 14.97
N GLY A 343 9.44 -2.75 14.43
CA GLY A 343 9.52 -2.47 13.00
C GLY A 343 10.91 -2.69 12.39
N LEU A 344 11.93 -3.08 13.18
CA LEU A 344 13.26 -3.39 12.64
C LEU A 344 13.39 -4.87 12.24
N ASN A 345 14.07 -5.11 11.13
CA ASN A 345 14.45 -6.44 10.69
C ASN A 345 15.87 -6.81 11.19
N THR A 346 16.05 -6.85 12.51
CA THR A 346 17.32 -7.29 13.13
C THR A 346 17.09 -8.39 14.17
N ASP A 347 18.07 -9.32 14.29
CA ASP A 347 18.03 -10.42 15.28
C ASP A 347 17.89 -9.87 16.70
N THR A 348 18.66 -8.83 17.03
CA THR A 348 18.65 -8.20 18.36
C THR A 348 17.27 -7.61 18.71
N ALA A 349 16.68 -6.82 17.81
CA ALA A 349 15.38 -6.19 18.04
C ALA A 349 14.28 -7.23 18.20
N GLU A 350 14.27 -8.27 17.37
CA GLU A 350 13.23 -9.32 17.44
C GLU A 350 13.37 -10.18 18.69
N ARG A 351 14.58 -10.57 19.10
CA ARG A 351 14.80 -11.32 20.37
C ARG A 351 14.37 -10.50 21.59
N LEU A 352 14.66 -9.19 21.61
CA LEU A 352 14.22 -8.31 22.69
C LEU A 352 12.69 -8.20 22.72
N THR A 353 12.06 -8.03 21.57
CA THR A 353 10.59 -7.96 21.44
C THR A 353 9.92 -9.25 21.93
N LEU A 354 10.45 -10.40 21.49
CA LEU A 354 9.99 -11.71 21.90
C LEU A 354 10.17 -11.90 23.43
N ALA A 355 11.34 -11.54 23.96
CA ALA A 355 11.64 -11.65 25.39
C ALA A 355 10.71 -10.79 26.25
N ILE A 356 10.36 -9.57 25.79
CA ILE A 356 9.40 -8.70 26.50
C ILE A 356 8.01 -9.33 26.50
N ASN A 357 7.50 -9.75 25.35
CA ASN A 357 6.14 -10.31 25.23
C ASN A 357 6.00 -11.63 26.02
N LEU A 358 6.98 -12.52 25.92
CA LEU A 358 7.00 -13.78 26.68
C LEU A 358 7.18 -13.51 28.19
N GLY A 359 8.06 -12.59 28.59
CA GLY A 359 8.30 -12.21 29.98
C GLY A 359 7.06 -11.60 30.66
N LEU A 360 6.22 -10.89 29.90
CA LEU A 360 4.94 -10.34 30.36
C LEU A 360 3.80 -11.38 30.28
N GLY A 361 4.00 -12.49 29.58
CA GLY A 361 2.97 -13.49 29.31
C GLY A 361 1.85 -12.93 28.41
N SER A 362 2.22 -12.14 27.40
CA SER A 362 1.29 -11.46 26.51
C SER A 362 0.34 -12.46 25.83
N LYS A 363 -0.95 -12.25 25.97
CA LYS A 363 -1.99 -13.02 25.27
C LYS A 363 -2.25 -12.50 23.87
N ALA A 364 -1.88 -11.25 23.62
CA ALA A 364 -2.01 -10.59 22.31
C ALA A 364 -0.93 -11.04 21.32
N PHE A 365 0.15 -11.69 21.79
CA PHE A 365 1.28 -12.14 21.00
C PHE A 365 1.31 -13.66 20.98
N ASN A 366 0.82 -14.28 19.91
CA ASN A 366 0.62 -15.71 19.83
C ASN A 366 1.72 -16.40 19.00
N THR A 367 2.69 -17.01 19.67
CA THR A 367 3.79 -17.75 19.05
C THR A 367 3.42 -19.17 18.60
N SER A 368 2.26 -19.68 19.00
CA SER A 368 1.81 -21.01 18.61
C SER A 368 1.07 -21.05 17.28
N LYS A 369 0.64 -19.88 16.76
CA LYS A 369 0.00 -19.72 15.46
C LYS A 369 0.83 -18.76 14.60
N LEU A 370 1.33 -19.24 13.48
CA LEU A 370 2.24 -18.49 12.62
C LEU A 370 1.56 -17.99 11.36
N ILE A 371 2.10 -16.90 10.81
CA ILE A 371 1.79 -16.31 9.52
C ILE A 371 2.97 -16.49 8.59
N TYR A 372 2.68 -16.73 7.33
CA TYR A 372 3.63 -17.06 6.28
C TYR A 372 3.66 -16.05 5.13
N SER A 373 3.08 -14.87 5.31
CA SER A 373 3.02 -13.80 4.28
C SER A 373 4.38 -13.23 3.90
N ALA A 374 5.42 -13.49 4.69
CA ALA A 374 6.81 -13.20 4.38
C ALA A 374 7.64 -14.46 4.56
N GLN A 375 8.54 -14.76 3.62
CA GLN A 375 9.41 -15.95 3.62
C GLN A 375 10.81 -15.64 3.05
N GLY A 376 11.14 -14.37 2.83
CA GLY A 376 12.42 -13.92 2.31
C GLY A 376 13.61 -14.49 3.11
N ASP A 377 14.70 -14.78 2.41
CA ASP A 377 15.97 -15.24 2.98
C ASP A 377 17.11 -14.36 2.45
N ASP A 378 17.42 -13.31 3.19
CA ASP A 378 18.47 -12.34 2.83
C ASP A 378 19.85 -12.98 2.70
N LYS A 379 20.13 -14.03 3.50
CA LYS A 379 21.43 -14.75 3.44
C LYS A 379 21.53 -15.55 2.16
N ALA A 380 20.45 -16.25 1.79
CA ALA A 380 20.40 -16.99 0.53
C ALA A 380 20.47 -16.05 -0.67
N PHE A 381 19.82 -14.87 -0.58
CA PHE A 381 19.87 -13.85 -1.63
C PHE A 381 21.28 -13.24 -1.74
N ALA A 382 21.92 -12.84 -0.65
CA ALA A 382 23.30 -12.34 -0.66
C ALA A 382 24.28 -13.37 -1.25
N GLN A 383 24.04 -14.66 -0.97
CA GLN A 383 24.84 -15.73 -1.59
C GLN A 383 24.57 -15.84 -3.10
N LEU A 384 23.29 -15.63 -3.55
CA LEU A 384 22.96 -15.59 -4.98
C LEU A 384 23.68 -14.43 -5.69
N VAL A 385 23.68 -13.23 -5.09
CA VAL A 385 24.40 -12.06 -5.64
C VAL A 385 25.89 -12.37 -5.85
N LYS A 386 26.51 -13.02 -4.86
CA LYS A 386 27.91 -13.44 -4.95
C LYS A 386 28.11 -14.50 -6.03
N ASP A 387 27.28 -15.54 -6.06
CA ASP A 387 27.36 -16.64 -7.02
C ASP A 387 27.18 -16.17 -8.47
N ALA A 388 26.28 -15.22 -8.68
CA ALA A 388 26.06 -14.58 -9.98
C ALA A 388 27.30 -13.79 -10.44
N LYS A 389 27.91 -13.03 -9.53
CA LYS A 389 29.13 -12.28 -9.80
C LYS A 389 30.32 -13.19 -10.14
N ASP A 390 30.44 -14.29 -9.41
CA ASP A 390 31.53 -15.27 -9.54
C ASP A 390 31.31 -16.24 -10.73
N GLY A 391 30.15 -16.18 -11.42
CA GLY A 391 29.82 -17.05 -12.56
C GLY A 391 29.49 -18.48 -12.17
N VAL A 392 29.10 -18.73 -10.93
CA VAL A 392 28.64 -20.04 -10.42
C VAL A 392 27.21 -20.33 -10.89
N VAL A 393 26.38 -19.28 -11.03
CA VAL A 393 25.03 -19.33 -11.60
C VAL A 393 25.12 -18.93 -13.08
N ASP A 394 24.48 -19.68 -13.95
CA ASP A 394 24.44 -19.45 -15.40
C ASP A 394 23.06 -18.96 -15.87
N THR A 395 21.98 -19.41 -15.22
CA THR A 395 20.61 -19.08 -15.59
C THR A 395 19.81 -18.68 -14.36
N LEU A 396 19.13 -17.55 -14.46
CA LEU A 396 18.19 -17.07 -13.45
C LEU A 396 16.75 -17.20 -13.98
N ILE A 397 15.91 -17.88 -13.22
CA ILE A 397 14.47 -17.90 -13.44
C ILE A 397 13.84 -16.95 -12.46
N THR A 398 13.18 -15.90 -12.90
CA THR A 398 12.42 -14.99 -12.04
C THR A 398 10.94 -15.34 -12.07
N LEU A 399 10.30 -15.42 -10.91
CA LEU A 399 8.89 -15.72 -10.76
C LEU A 399 8.23 -14.63 -9.93
N ASP A 400 7.41 -13.81 -10.57
CA ASP A 400 6.67 -12.70 -9.96
C ASP A 400 7.59 -11.75 -9.14
N ILE A 401 8.76 -11.48 -9.68
CA ILE A 401 9.76 -10.57 -9.08
C ILE A 401 10.56 -9.88 -10.18
N ASN A 402 10.90 -8.61 -9.93
CA ASN A 402 11.65 -7.75 -10.84
C ASN A 402 12.97 -7.29 -10.19
N PRO A 403 14.02 -8.15 -10.16
CA PRO A 403 15.27 -7.83 -9.49
C PRO A 403 16.03 -6.65 -10.12
N VAL A 404 15.88 -6.36 -11.42
CA VAL A 404 16.49 -5.17 -12.03
C VAL A 404 16.04 -3.88 -11.37
N TYR A 405 14.80 -3.84 -10.91
CA TYR A 405 14.24 -2.70 -10.18
C TYR A 405 14.45 -2.80 -8.67
N SER A 406 14.12 -3.96 -8.06
CA SER A 406 14.02 -4.09 -6.61
C SER A 406 15.32 -4.50 -5.91
N ALA A 407 16.30 -5.03 -6.66
CA ALA A 407 17.57 -5.52 -6.12
C ALA A 407 18.72 -5.28 -7.12
N PRO A 408 19.06 -4.01 -7.40
CA PRO A 408 20.06 -3.65 -8.42
C PRO A 408 21.47 -4.17 -8.12
N GLU A 409 21.74 -4.60 -6.90
CA GLU A 409 22.98 -5.30 -6.52
C GLU A 409 23.13 -6.67 -7.19
N LEU A 410 22.04 -7.28 -7.68
CA LEU A 410 22.06 -8.50 -8.49
C LEU A 410 22.25 -8.16 -9.96
N SER A 411 23.48 -8.16 -10.45
CA SER A 411 23.76 -7.95 -11.88
C SER A 411 23.30 -9.14 -12.72
N LEU A 412 22.46 -8.88 -13.73
CA LEU A 412 21.99 -9.89 -14.68
C LEU A 412 22.82 -9.98 -15.97
N GLU A 413 23.84 -9.16 -16.14
CA GLU A 413 24.61 -9.02 -17.41
C GLU A 413 25.22 -10.34 -17.90
N LYS A 414 25.58 -11.26 -16.99
CA LYS A 414 26.23 -12.54 -17.31
C LYS A 414 25.29 -13.72 -17.21
N LEU A 415 24.04 -13.50 -16.90
CA LEU A 415 23.05 -14.55 -16.68
C LEU A 415 22.14 -14.68 -17.89
N ALA A 416 21.80 -15.91 -18.24
CA ALA A 416 20.63 -16.18 -19.06
C ALA A 416 19.39 -15.99 -18.16
N VAL A 417 18.37 -15.28 -18.64
CA VAL A 417 17.20 -14.93 -17.83
C VAL A 417 15.92 -15.50 -18.43
N ILE A 418 15.18 -16.24 -17.61
CA ILE A 418 13.80 -16.68 -17.89
C ILE A 418 12.89 -15.91 -16.94
N SER A 419 12.07 -14.99 -17.46
CA SER A 419 11.15 -14.19 -16.65
C SER A 419 9.72 -14.70 -16.74
N ILE A 420 9.10 -14.98 -15.60
CA ILE A 420 7.69 -15.34 -15.46
C ILE A 420 7.02 -14.13 -14.79
N ALA A 421 6.38 -13.27 -15.59
CA ALA A 421 5.87 -11.99 -15.15
C ALA A 421 4.51 -11.66 -15.80
N ASP A 422 3.73 -10.79 -15.20
CA ASP A 422 2.45 -10.33 -15.75
C ASP A 422 2.65 -9.26 -16.83
N ARG A 423 3.79 -8.58 -16.86
CA ARG A 423 4.11 -7.46 -17.76
C ARG A 423 5.55 -7.50 -18.25
N GLU A 424 5.81 -6.70 -19.28
CA GLU A 424 7.14 -6.46 -19.81
C GLU A 424 7.86 -5.40 -18.96
N ASP A 425 8.23 -5.80 -17.73
CA ASP A 425 8.95 -4.95 -16.79
C ASP A 425 10.44 -4.86 -17.10
N GLU A 426 11.22 -4.20 -16.23
CA GLU A 426 12.67 -3.99 -16.40
C GLU A 426 13.43 -5.32 -16.54
N THR A 427 13.03 -6.36 -15.82
CA THR A 427 13.64 -7.70 -15.91
C THR A 427 13.16 -8.46 -17.15
N ALA A 428 11.84 -8.48 -17.40
CA ALA A 428 11.25 -9.20 -18.52
C ALA A 428 11.70 -8.61 -19.88
N THR A 429 11.89 -7.28 -19.97
CA THR A 429 12.41 -6.61 -21.19
C THR A 429 13.80 -7.11 -21.57
N GLY A 430 14.64 -7.46 -20.60
CA GLY A 430 16.01 -7.98 -20.83
C GLY A 430 16.09 -9.51 -20.81
N ALA A 431 14.99 -10.22 -20.64
CA ALA A 431 15.00 -11.67 -20.52
C ALA A 431 15.16 -12.37 -21.88
N ASN A 432 15.88 -13.49 -21.91
CA ASN A 432 15.97 -14.37 -23.08
C ASN A 432 14.63 -15.05 -23.37
N VAL A 433 13.90 -15.42 -22.31
CA VAL A 433 12.54 -15.94 -22.44
C VAL A 433 11.63 -15.23 -21.44
N ALA A 434 10.56 -14.63 -21.93
CA ALA A 434 9.51 -14.06 -21.10
C ALA A 434 8.23 -14.89 -21.23
N LEU A 435 7.73 -15.39 -20.11
CA LEU A 435 6.54 -16.24 -20.02
C LEU A 435 5.42 -15.45 -19.30
N PRO A 436 4.32 -15.12 -19.98
CA PRO A 436 3.26 -14.29 -19.42
C PRO A 436 2.49 -15.01 -18.32
N MET A 437 2.44 -14.38 -17.16
CA MET A 437 1.67 -14.81 -16.00
C MET A 437 0.26 -14.21 -16.06
N SER A 438 -0.77 -15.01 -15.81
CA SER A 438 -2.15 -14.55 -15.74
C SER A 438 -2.37 -13.72 -14.46
N HIS A 439 -3.21 -12.70 -14.58
CA HIS A 439 -3.68 -11.93 -13.42
C HIS A 439 -4.44 -12.84 -12.43
N TYR A 440 -4.43 -12.52 -11.12
CA TYR A 440 -5.06 -13.38 -10.12
C TYR A 440 -6.57 -13.61 -10.36
N LEU A 441 -7.27 -12.66 -11.00
CA LEU A 441 -8.67 -12.82 -11.41
C LEU A 441 -8.87 -13.74 -12.61
N GLU A 442 -7.81 -14.16 -13.27
CA GLU A 442 -7.77 -15.09 -14.40
C GLU A 442 -7.17 -16.45 -14.02
N SER A 443 -6.60 -16.55 -12.83
CA SER A 443 -5.76 -17.67 -12.38
C SER A 443 -6.47 -18.56 -11.37
N TRP A 444 -6.16 -19.86 -11.43
CA TRP A 444 -6.32 -20.77 -10.30
C TRP A 444 -5.10 -20.69 -9.39
N ALA A 445 -5.33 -20.49 -8.10
CA ALA A 445 -4.30 -20.45 -7.08
C ALA A 445 -4.81 -21.04 -5.75
N ASP A 446 -3.91 -21.33 -4.83
CA ASP A 446 -4.21 -21.68 -3.45
C ASP A 446 -3.27 -20.93 -2.51
N PHE A 447 -3.65 -20.80 -1.25
CA PHE A 447 -2.93 -20.00 -0.29
C PHE A 447 -2.99 -20.62 1.11
N SER A 448 -1.86 -20.70 1.77
CA SER A 448 -1.70 -21.12 3.16
C SER A 448 -0.99 -19.99 3.91
N VAL A 449 -1.72 -18.89 4.13
CA VAL A 449 -1.15 -17.64 4.66
C VAL A 449 -0.87 -17.71 6.17
N SER A 450 -1.63 -18.56 6.89
CA SER A 450 -1.45 -18.77 8.33
C SER A 450 -1.77 -20.20 8.73
N ASP A 451 -1.29 -20.59 9.91
CA ASP A 451 -1.73 -21.83 10.55
C ASP A 451 -3.26 -21.84 10.70
N GLY A 452 -3.85 -22.96 10.34
CA GLY A 452 -5.31 -23.17 10.48
C GLY A 452 -6.13 -22.58 9.35
N MET A 453 -5.52 -22.10 8.25
CA MET A 453 -6.25 -21.59 7.11
C MET A 453 -5.69 -22.08 5.77
N TYR A 454 -6.58 -22.49 4.90
CA TYR A 454 -6.30 -22.75 3.48
C TYR A 454 -7.32 -21.98 2.64
N ALA A 455 -6.87 -21.23 1.65
CA ALA A 455 -7.74 -20.46 0.77
C ALA A 455 -7.52 -20.84 -0.69
N VAL A 456 -8.53 -20.61 -1.52
CA VAL A 456 -8.48 -20.89 -2.96
C VAL A 456 -8.74 -19.60 -3.75
N GLY A 457 -7.88 -19.35 -4.71
CA GLY A 457 -8.09 -18.38 -5.77
C GLY A 457 -8.77 -19.04 -6.96
N GLN A 458 -10.02 -18.68 -7.27
CA GLN A 458 -10.68 -19.11 -8.49
C GLN A 458 -10.73 -17.95 -9.50
N PRO A 459 -10.54 -18.23 -10.80
CA PRO A 459 -10.69 -17.20 -11.82
C PRO A 459 -12.12 -16.69 -11.90
N THR A 460 -12.27 -15.40 -12.06
CA THR A 460 -13.56 -14.72 -12.27
C THR A 460 -13.85 -14.46 -13.74
N ILE A 461 -12.83 -14.55 -14.57
CA ILE A 461 -12.86 -14.37 -16.03
C ILE A 461 -11.83 -15.31 -16.67
N SER A 462 -12.04 -15.68 -17.92
CA SER A 462 -10.99 -16.34 -18.71
C SER A 462 -9.84 -15.39 -19.00
N PRO A 463 -8.61 -15.88 -19.16
CA PRO A 463 -7.47 -15.02 -19.48
C PRO A 463 -7.76 -14.11 -20.68
N LEU A 464 -7.47 -12.81 -20.53
CA LEU A 464 -7.65 -11.82 -21.60
C LEU A 464 -6.55 -11.93 -22.66
N PHE A 465 -5.41 -12.49 -22.29
CA PHE A 465 -4.24 -12.67 -23.14
C PHE A 465 -3.80 -14.15 -23.13
N ASP A 466 -2.85 -14.50 -23.99
CA ASP A 466 -2.26 -15.85 -24.01
C ASP A 466 -1.28 -16.04 -22.85
N SER A 467 -1.83 -16.05 -21.62
CA SER A 467 -1.13 -16.17 -20.36
C SER A 467 -1.56 -17.42 -19.59
N LYS A 468 -0.75 -17.87 -18.64
CA LYS A 468 -1.01 -19.04 -17.81
C LYS A 468 -0.83 -18.74 -16.34
N SER A 469 -1.52 -19.50 -15.47
CA SER A 469 -1.31 -19.44 -14.02
C SER A 469 0.14 -19.79 -13.65
N PRO A 470 0.77 -19.12 -12.66
CA PRO A 470 2.15 -19.39 -12.25
C PRO A 470 2.42 -20.86 -11.98
N VAL A 471 1.50 -21.55 -11.29
CA VAL A 471 1.62 -22.98 -10.96
C VAL A 471 1.67 -23.86 -12.21
N GLU A 472 0.93 -23.50 -13.25
CA GLU A 472 0.93 -24.22 -14.52
C GLU A 472 2.23 -24.01 -15.29
N VAL A 473 2.76 -22.75 -15.30
CA VAL A 473 4.04 -22.44 -15.97
C VAL A 473 5.21 -23.20 -15.30
N ILE A 474 5.30 -23.16 -13.99
CA ILE A 474 6.36 -23.88 -13.24
C ILE A 474 6.20 -25.40 -13.42
N SER A 475 4.97 -25.91 -13.34
CA SER A 475 4.71 -27.35 -13.58
C SER A 475 5.13 -27.76 -15.00
N ALA A 476 4.83 -26.93 -16.00
CA ALA A 476 5.23 -27.17 -17.38
C ALA A 476 6.75 -27.15 -17.54
N LEU A 477 7.47 -26.21 -16.94
CA LEU A 477 8.95 -26.17 -16.92
C LEU A 477 9.53 -27.47 -16.31
N ALA A 478 8.90 -28.02 -15.28
CA ALA A 478 9.26 -29.31 -14.67
C ALA A 478 8.77 -30.55 -15.47
N GLY A 479 8.21 -30.35 -16.66
CA GLY A 479 7.73 -31.43 -17.52
C GLY A 479 6.32 -31.94 -17.23
N GLY A 480 5.56 -31.26 -16.37
CA GLY A 480 4.14 -31.56 -16.12
C GLY A 480 3.22 -31.05 -17.23
N SER A 481 2.04 -31.64 -17.31
CA SER A 481 1.00 -31.28 -18.30
C SER A 481 -0.37 -31.01 -17.69
N ASP A 482 -0.48 -31.02 -16.36
CA ASP A 482 -1.73 -30.77 -15.65
C ASP A 482 -2.13 -29.29 -15.73
N SER A 483 -3.41 -29.03 -15.92
CA SER A 483 -3.93 -27.67 -15.86
C SER A 483 -3.85 -27.09 -14.43
N ALA A 484 -3.79 -25.76 -14.32
CA ALA A 484 -3.79 -25.08 -13.04
C ALA A 484 -4.94 -25.54 -12.13
N LYS A 485 -6.16 -25.65 -12.67
CA LYS A 485 -7.33 -26.16 -11.92
C LYS A 485 -7.09 -27.54 -11.32
N GLN A 486 -6.48 -28.45 -12.08
CA GLN A 486 -6.20 -29.82 -11.60
C GLN A 486 -5.15 -29.81 -10.49
N LEU A 487 -4.10 -29.01 -10.65
CA LEU A 487 -3.03 -28.86 -9.63
C LEU A 487 -3.60 -28.31 -8.32
N ILE A 488 -4.42 -27.24 -8.39
CA ILE A 488 -5.05 -26.66 -7.21
C ILE A 488 -6.05 -27.61 -6.56
N LYS A 489 -6.84 -28.32 -7.36
CA LYS A 489 -7.80 -29.33 -6.84
C LYS A 489 -7.07 -30.48 -6.13
N THR A 490 -5.91 -30.90 -6.63
CA THR A 490 -5.07 -31.89 -5.99
C THR A 490 -4.52 -31.39 -4.66
N SER A 491 -4.02 -30.15 -4.61
CA SER A 491 -3.55 -29.50 -3.40
C SER A 491 -4.69 -29.37 -2.36
N ALA A 492 -5.87 -28.91 -2.77
CA ALA A 492 -7.04 -28.79 -1.90
C ALA A 492 -7.47 -30.14 -1.30
N SER A 493 -7.32 -31.23 -2.02
CA SER A 493 -7.64 -32.56 -1.50
C SER A 493 -6.74 -33.00 -0.33
N VAL A 494 -5.58 -32.38 -0.20
CA VAL A 494 -4.61 -32.62 0.91
C VAL A 494 -4.84 -31.59 2.03
N HIS A 495 -4.91 -30.31 1.70
CA HIS A 495 -4.90 -29.21 2.67
C HIS A 495 -6.30 -28.87 3.21
N ALA A 496 -7.36 -29.14 2.47
CA ALA A 496 -8.75 -28.89 2.83
C ALA A 496 -9.63 -30.15 2.69
N ALA A 497 -9.08 -31.30 3.03
CA ALA A 497 -9.72 -32.63 2.83
C ALA A 497 -11.09 -32.79 3.50
N SER A 498 -11.38 -31.99 4.54
CA SER A 498 -12.66 -32.00 5.27
C SER A 498 -13.78 -31.30 4.53
N MET A 499 -13.47 -30.52 3.48
CA MET A 499 -14.43 -29.68 2.77
C MET A 499 -14.64 -30.13 1.32
N ALA A 500 -15.90 -30.17 0.87
CA ALA A 500 -16.19 -30.49 -0.52
C ALA A 500 -15.70 -29.37 -1.45
N TRP A 501 -15.16 -29.74 -2.62
CA TRP A 501 -14.60 -28.77 -3.59
C TRP A 501 -15.54 -27.60 -3.92
N ASN A 502 -16.82 -27.87 -4.16
CA ASN A 502 -17.77 -26.80 -4.51
C ASN A 502 -18.08 -25.88 -3.32
N ALA A 503 -18.07 -26.40 -2.09
CA ALA A 503 -18.21 -25.57 -0.88
C ALA A 503 -16.98 -24.69 -0.70
N LEU A 504 -15.77 -25.24 -0.88
CA LEU A 504 -14.52 -24.50 -0.84
C LEU A 504 -14.49 -23.36 -1.85
N LEU A 505 -15.00 -23.58 -3.06
CA LEU A 505 -15.10 -22.52 -4.09
C LEU A 505 -16.14 -21.46 -3.74
N HIS A 506 -17.24 -21.84 -3.08
CA HIS A 506 -18.27 -20.91 -2.66
C HIS A 506 -17.77 -20.00 -1.53
N ASP A 507 -17.12 -20.57 -0.52
CA ASP A 507 -16.68 -19.84 0.65
C ASP A 507 -15.31 -19.13 0.40
N GLY A 508 -14.49 -19.67 -0.52
CA GLY A 508 -13.15 -19.17 -0.87
C GLY A 508 -12.05 -19.61 0.11
N TYR A 509 -12.41 -20.26 1.23
CA TYR A 509 -11.48 -20.70 2.26
C TYR A 509 -11.97 -21.96 2.98
N ALA A 510 -11.05 -22.61 3.69
CA ALA A 510 -11.34 -23.67 4.64
C ALA A 510 -10.54 -23.45 5.93
N GLU A 511 -11.16 -23.69 7.07
CA GLU A 511 -10.44 -23.81 8.31
C GLU A 511 -9.78 -25.20 8.38
N THR A 512 -8.51 -25.22 8.74
CA THR A 512 -7.72 -26.45 8.84
C THR A 512 -7.22 -26.64 10.26
N VAL A 513 -6.96 -27.88 10.63
CA VAL A 513 -6.42 -28.16 11.96
C VAL A 513 -4.91 -27.85 11.94
N SER A 514 -4.47 -26.89 12.75
CA SER A 514 -3.04 -26.67 12.98
C SER A 514 -2.43 -27.89 13.71
N THR A 515 -1.51 -28.55 13.07
CA THR A 515 -0.96 -29.83 13.58
C THR A 515 0.20 -29.66 14.55
N THR A 516 0.78 -28.47 14.70
CA THR A 516 2.00 -28.29 15.48
C THR A 516 2.02 -26.93 16.18
N ALA A 517 1.39 -26.84 17.34
CA ALA A 517 1.57 -25.69 18.22
C ALA A 517 2.95 -25.78 18.90
N VAL A 518 3.83 -24.80 18.64
CA VAL A 518 5.09 -24.64 19.37
C VAL A 518 4.89 -23.52 20.38
N SER A 519 5.05 -23.86 21.66
CA SER A 519 5.06 -22.86 22.73
C SER A 519 6.49 -22.43 22.99
N LEU A 520 6.77 -21.14 22.79
CA LEU A 520 8.04 -20.51 23.14
C LEU A 520 7.97 -20.00 24.59
N ASP A 521 9.09 -20.13 25.30
CA ASP A 521 9.26 -19.64 26.68
C ASP A 521 10.44 -18.66 26.73
N ALA A 522 10.36 -17.65 27.59
CA ALA A 522 11.40 -16.62 27.74
C ALA A 522 12.79 -17.23 28.10
N SER A 523 12.81 -18.39 28.76
CA SER A 523 14.07 -19.10 29.10
C SER A 523 14.81 -19.67 27.88
N MET A 524 14.15 -19.81 26.73
CA MET A 524 14.78 -20.26 25.48
C MET A 524 15.61 -19.18 24.82
N LEU A 525 15.47 -17.92 25.28
CA LEU A 525 16.13 -16.75 24.72
C LEU A 525 17.37 -16.38 25.56
N ASP A 526 18.56 -16.53 24.99
CA ASP A 526 19.75 -15.90 25.55
C ASP A 526 19.85 -14.45 25.09
N VAL A 527 19.30 -13.53 25.89
CA VAL A 527 19.38 -12.08 25.63
C VAL A 527 20.64 -11.45 26.22
N SER A 528 21.34 -12.16 27.13
CA SER A 528 22.52 -11.62 27.82
C SER A 528 23.72 -11.41 26.89
N SER A 529 23.78 -12.19 25.82
CA SER A 529 24.83 -12.13 24.79
C SER A 529 24.55 -11.10 23.68
N LEU A 530 23.37 -10.46 23.68
CA LEU A 530 22.98 -9.53 22.62
C LEU A 530 23.86 -8.27 22.65
N SER A 531 24.30 -7.87 21.45
CA SER A 531 24.99 -6.60 21.21
C SER A 531 24.01 -5.58 20.67
N VAL A 532 23.47 -4.74 21.55
CA VAL A 532 22.55 -3.68 21.17
C VAL A 532 23.32 -2.56 20.48
N ALA A 533 22.84 -2.17 19.28
CA ALA A 533 23.44 -1.11 18.51
C ALA A 533 23.36 0.24 19.27
N LYS A 534 24.42 1.03 19.12
CA LYS A 534 24.41 2.41 19.69
C LYS A 534 23.68 3.32 18.70
N PRO A 535 22.86 4.26 19.23
CA PRO A 535 22.28 5.30 18.40
C PRO A 535 23.33 6.05 17.58
N ALA A 536 23.05 6.30 16.32
CA ALA A 536 23.95 7.03 15.43
C ALA A 536 23.94 8.53 15.70
N ALA A 537 25.02 9.22 15.28
CA ALA A 537 25.09 10.66 15.22
C ALA A 537 25.00 11.10 13.75
N GLY A 538 24.41 12.26 13.48
CA GLY A 538 24.27 12.78 12.12
C GLY A 538 22.93 12.40 11.48
N LEU A 539 22.84 12.50 10.15
CA LEU A 539 21.65 12.12 9.38
C LEU A 539 21.53 10.60 9.27
N GLU A 540 20.29 10.13 9.26
CA GLU A 540 19.93 8.74 8.97
C GLU A 540 18.97 8.71 7.78
N PHE A 541 19.14 7.74 6.91
CA PHE A 541 18.22 7.48 5.82
C PHE A 541 17.53 6.14 6.03
N TYR A 542 16.21 6.10 5.83
CA TYR A 542 15.41 4.88 5.89
C TYR A 542 14.39 4.83 4.76
N THR A 543 13.99 3.62 4.37
CA THR A 543 12.92 3.39 3.41
C THR A 543 11.64 2.96 4.10
N TYR A 544 10.49 3.24 3.47
CA TYR A 544 9.17 2.83 3.96
C TYR A 544 8.21 2.58 2.79
N THR A 545 7.06 1.94 3.05
CA THR A 545 5.99 1.75 2.07
C THR A 545 4.91 2.81 2.20
N LYS A 546 4.31 3.23 1.08
CA LYS A 546 3.06 4.00 1.07
C LYS A 546 1.88 3.04 0.90
N THR A 547 0.81 3.25 1.67
CA THR A 547 -0.39 2.39 1.68
C THR A 547 -0.98 2.14 0.29
N GLY A 548 -1.00 3.15 -0.58
CA GLY A 548 -1.51 3.03 -1.96
C GLY A 548 -0.58 2.26 -2.89
N MET A 549 0.73 2.42 -2.73
CA MET A 549 1.74 1.87 -3.67
C MET A 549 2.35 0.55 -3.19
N GLY A 550 2.52 0.37 -1.87
CA GLY A 550 3.24 -0.77 -1.31
C GLY A 550 4.66 -0.85 -1.87
N ALA A 551 5.05 -2.01 -2.34
CA ALA A 551 6.35 -2.25 -2.99
C ALA A 551 6.35 -1.99 -4.51
N GLY A 552 5.26 -1.48 -5.09
CA GLY A 552 5.18 -1.13 -6.51
C GLY A 552 4.66 -2.25 -7.42
N SER A 553 4.04 -3.28 -6.89
CA SER A 553 3.39 -4.34 -7.69
C SER A 553 2.30 -3.78 -8.61
N ASN A 554 1.59 -2.74 -8.16
CA ASN A 554 0.54 -2.04 -8.90
C ASN A 554 1.00 -0.71 -9.51
N ALA A 555 2.29 -0.54 -9.80
CA ALA A 555 2.88 0.73 -10.23
C ALA A 555 2.43 1.27 -11.61
N ASN A 556 1.59 0.56 -12.37
CA ASN A 556 0.91 1.10 -13.55
C ASN A 556 -0.59 1.37 -13.33
N ASN A 557 -1.07 1.20 -12.11
CA ASN A 557 -2.47 1.43 -11.76
C ASN A 557 -2.68 2.90 -11.39
N PRO A 558 -3.44 3.70 -12.16
CA PRO A 558 -3.62 5.11 -11.86
C PRO A 558 -4.31 5.37 -10.52
N TRP A 559 -5.20 4.48 -10.06
CA TRP A 559 -5.87 4.66 -8.77
C TRP A 559 -4.90 4.65 -7.59
N THR A 560 -3.79 3.89 -7.68
CA THR A 560 -2.78 3.88 -6.61
C THR A 560 -1.95 5.15 -6.57
N TYR A 561 -1.75 5.82 -7.72
CA TYR A 561 -1.09 7.12 -7.80
C TYR A 561 -2.00 8.28 -7.41
N GLU A 562 -3.27 8.22 -7.81
CA GLU A 562 -4.28 9.25 -7.49
C GLU A 562 -4.70 9.23 -6.02
N LEU A 563 -4.56 8.07 -5.33
CA LEU A 563 -4.85 7.96 -3.91
C LEU A 563 -3.89 8.84 -3.12
N PRO A 564 -4.40 9.87 -2.42
CA PRO A 564 -3.54 10.70 -1.60
C PRO A 564 -2.93 9.89 -0.45
N ASP A 565 -1.66 10.11 -0.18
CA ASP A 565 -1.01 9.56 1.00
C ASP A 565 -1.78 9.97 2.26
N PRO A 566 -2.11 9.04 3.17
CA PRO A 566 -2.93 9.34 4.35
C PRO A 566 -2.32 10.40 5.29
N ILE A 567 -1.02 10.56 5.28
CA ILE A 567 -0.29 11.48 6.17
C ILE A 567 -0.02 12.82 5.47
N THR A 568 0.64 12.80 4.32
CA THR A 568 1.10 14.02 3.62
C THR A 568 0.05 14.64 2.72
N ARG A 569 -0.99 13.89 2.35
CA ARG A 569 -2.04 14.29 1.40
C ARG A 569 -1.51 14.60 -0.02
N LEU A 570 -0.35 14.04 -0.36
CA LEU A 570 0.26 14.14 -1.67
C LEU A 570 -0.04 12.89 -2.49
N SER A 571 -0.29 13.10 -3.77
CA SER A 571 -0.53 12.05 -4.77
C SER A 571 0.65 11.98 -5.75
N TRP A 572 0.69 10.95 -6.56
CA TRP A 572 1.60 10.69 -7.68
C TRP A 572 3.04 10.34 -7.30
N ASP A 573 3.76 11.20 -6.58
CA ASP A 573 5.20 11.06 -6.37
C ASP A 573 5.61 10.35 -5.07
N ASN A 574 6.86 9.91 -5.01
CA ASN A 574 7.59 9.77 -3.78
C ASN A 574 8.56 10.95 -3.59
N TYR A 575 8.90 11.21 -2.35
CA TYR A 575 9.71 12.35 -1.92
C TYR A 575 10.38 12.01 -0.59
N ILE A 576 11.47 12.71 -0.29
CA ILE A 576 12.07 12.66 1.03
C ILE A 576 11.16 13.37 2.02
N VAL A 577 10.80 12.68 3.12
CA VAL A 577 10.22 13.32 4.29
C VAL A 577 11.32 13.67 5.27
N MET A 578 11.32 14.94 5.75
CA MET A 578 12.28 15.43 6.72
C MET A 578 11.63 16.38 7.72
N SER A 579 12.33 16.64 8.83
CA SER A 579 11.88 17.64 9.81
C SER A 579 12.11 19.07 9.33
N ALA A 580 11.36 20.02 9.87
CA ALA A 580 11.56 21.44 9.56
C ALA A 580 12.96 21.94 9.99
N ALA A 581 13.55 21.36 11.05
CA ALA A 581 14.89 21.73 11.51
C ALA A 581 15.97 21.27 10.49
N ASP A 582 15.84 20.02 9.98
CA ASP A 582 16.76 19.49 8.98
C ASP A 582 16.62 20.27 7.65
N ALA A 583 15.38 20.63 7.27
CA ALA A 583 15.12 21.43 6.08
C ALA A 583 15.85 22.80 6.12
N VAL A 584 15.79 23.48 7.26
CA VAL A 584 16.52 24.75 7.47
C VAL A 584 18.03 24.53 7.38
N GLU A 585 18.56 23.46 7.99
CA GLU A 585 19.99 23.16 7.98
C GLU A 585 20.51 22.85 6.57
N ILE A 586 19.70 22.11 5.76
CA ILE A 586 20.06 21.74 4.39
C ILE A 586 19.77 22.87 3.39
N GLY A 587 18.91 23.84 3.74
CA GLY A 587 18.50 24.94 2.87
C GLY A 587 17.35 24.57 1.95
N VAL A 588 16.41 23.75 2.42
CA VAL A 588 15.21 23.33 1.68
C VAL A 588 14.00 24.15 2.11
N GLU A 589 13.24 24.62 1.14
CA GLU A 589 11.96 25.30 1.34
C GLU A 589 10.82 24.55 0.63
N VAL A 590 9.65 24.54 1.24
CA VAL A 590 8.39 24.10 0.64
C VAL A 590 7.39 25.24 0.85
N ALA A 591 6.92 25.83 -0.24
CA ALA A 591 6.11 27.04 -0.20
C ALA A 591 4.86 26.92 -1.08
N PRO A 592 3.74 27.58 -0.70
CA PRO A 592 2.55 27.63 -1.53
C PRO A 592 2.75 28.62 -2.69
N GLU A 593 2.35 28.20 -3.87
CA GLU A 593 2.23 29.02 -5.06
C GLU A 593 0.96 29.91 -5.00
N SER A 594 0.86 30.89 -5.92
CA SER A 594 -0.28 31.80 -6.00
C SER A 594 -1.63 31.07 -6.23
N ASN A 595 -1.61 29.91 -6.86
CA ASN A 595 -2.77 29.06 -7.08
C ASN A 595 -3.08 28.11 -5.91
N GLY A 596 -2.26 28.13 -4.85
CA GLY A 596 -2.39 27.27 -3.67
C GLY A 596 -1.68 25.89 -3.77
N SER A 597 -1.08 25.57 -4.93
CA SER A 597 -0.23 24.38 -5.03
C SER A 597 1.03 24.56 -4.18
N MET A 598 1.68 23.44 -3.83
CA MET A 598 2.91 23.45 -3.05
C MET A 598 4.08 23.09 -3.96
N ASN A 599 5.13 23.92 -3.94
CA ASN A 599 6.39 23.61 -4.56
C ASN A 599 7.47 23.46 -3.49
N GLY A 600 8.44 22.60 -3.73
CA GLY A 600 9.55 22.36 -2.82
C GLY A 600 10.87 22.24 -3.53
N THR A 601 11.94 22.71 -2.86
CA THR A 601 13.31 22.50 -3.28
C THR A 601 13.61 21.01 -3.36
N THR A 602 14.35 20.56 -4.37
CA THR A 602 14.86 19.19 -4.45
C THR A 602 16.24 19.07 -3.82
N ILE A 603 16.68 17.86 -3.52
CA ILE A 603 18.01 17.57 -2.99
C ILE A 603 18.73 16.52 -3.82
N ASN A 604 20.06 16.60 -3.80
CA ASN A 604 20.92 15.49 -4.18
C ASN A 604 21.21 14.67 -2.93
N LEU A 605 20.77 13.42 -2.93
CA LEU A 605 20.87 12.51 -1.80
C LEU A 605 21.89 11.42 -2.10
N THR A 606 22.93 11.33 -1.27
CA THR A 606 23.93 10.24 -1.31
C THR A 606 23.81 9.38 -0.08
N VAL A 607 23.66 8.08 -0.26
CA VAL A 607 23.56 7.07 0.81
C VAL A 607 24.51 5.94 0.46
N ASP A 608 25.41 5.58 1.38
CA ASP A 608 26.42 4.51 1.19
C ASP A 608 27.20 4.61 -0.15
N GLY A 609 27.44 5.88 -0.59
CA GLY A 609 28.14 6.18 -1.85
C GLY A 609 27.25 6.17 -3.09
N ASN A 610 26.00 5.76 -3.02
CA ASN A 610 25.03 5.81 -4.12
C ASN A 610 24.28 7.15 -4.09
N THR A 611 24.11 7.80 -5.25
CA THR A 611 23.49 9.12 -5.35
C THR A 611 22.25 9.10 -6.23
N ILE A 612 21.18 9.72 -5.75
CA ILE A 612 20.05 10.15 -6.57
C ILE A 612 20.04 11.69 -6.60
N GLU A 613 19.99 12.25 -7.79
CA GLU A 613 19.92 13.69 -7.98
C GLU A 613 18.46 14.18 -8.00
N ASN A 614 18.25 15.41 -7.54
CA ASN A 614 16.98 16.13 -7.64
C ASN A 614 15.76 15.40 -7.04
N VAL A 615 15.96 14.76 -5.88
CA VAL A 615 14.86 14.10 -5.17
C VAL A 615 13.96 15.17 -4.52
N PRO A 616 12.64 15.16 -4.77
CA PRO A 616 11.73 16.09 -4.13
C PRO A 616 11.74 15.95 -2.60
N VAL A 617 11.52 17.05 -1.89
CA VAL A 617 11.49 17.06 -0.41
C VAL A 617 10.16 17.60 0.09
N TRP A 618 9.58 16.89 1.04
CA TRP A 618 8.42 17.32 1.81
C TRP A 618 8.78 17.52 3.27
N ILE A 619 8.55 18.74 3.80
CA ILE A 619 8.72 19.04 5.22
C ILE A 619 7.53 18.44 5.97
N GLN A 620 7.77 17.35 6.70
CA GLN A 620 6.73 16.61 7.41
C GLN A 620 6.67 17.02 8.88
N PRO A 621 5.58 17.68 9.33
CA PRO A 621 5.37 17.91 10.76
C PRO A 621 5.37 16.58 11.53
N GLY A 622 6.10 16.54 12.64
CA GLY A 622 6.22 15.32 13.45
C GLY A 622 7.36 14.40 13.06
N GLN A 623 8.05 14.62 11.95
CA GLN A 623 9.28 13.90 11.61
C GLN A 623 10.36 14.12 12.69
N THR A 624 11.09 13.06 13.02
CA THR A 624 12.19 13.13 13.97
C THR A 624 13.39 13.82 13.32
N GLN A 625 13.99 14.78 14.02
CA GLN A 625 15.18 15.48 13.53
C GLN A 625 16.34 14.50 13.29
N GLY A 626 17.07 14.72 12.20
CA GLY A 626 18.18 13.90 11.77
C GLY A 626 17.73 12.62 11.02
N THR A 627 16.48 12.53 10.56
CA THR A 627 15.99 11.36 9.82
C THR A 627 15.38 11.76 8.49
N LEU A 628 15.79 11.06 7.43
CA LEU A 628 15.29 11.21 6.07
C LEU A 628 14.60 9.92 5.63
N GLY A 629 13.31 10.00 5.29
CA GLY A 629 12.55 8.85 4.82
C GLY A 629 12.19 8.96 3.34
N LEU A 630 12.30 7.87 2.57
CA LEU A 630 11.89 7.80 1.16
C LEU A 630 11.06 6.54 0.92
N ALA A 631 9.90 6.71 0.31
CA ALA A 631 9.04 5.58 -0.01
C ALA A 631 9.59 4.73 -1.17
N ILE A 632 9.50 3.40 -1.04
CA ILE A 632 9.75 2.44 -2.12
C ILE A 632 8.55 2.35 -3.09
N GLY A 633 8.69 1.64 -4.19
CA GLY A 633 7.62 1.34 -5.15
C GLY A 633 7.51 2.29 -6.33
N PHE A 634 8.33 3.34 -6.39
CA PHE A 634 8.35 4.39 -7.41
C PHE A 634 9.60 4.34 -8.29
N GLY A 635 9.70 5.24 -9.28
CA GLY A 635 10.87 5.36 -10.15
C GLY A 635 11.02 4.20 -11.14
N ARG A 636 9.92 3.58 -11.54
CA ARG A 636 9.89 2.52 -12.56
C ARG A 636 10.18 3.08 -13.95
N THR A 637 10.86 2.31 -14.76
CA THR A 637 11.20 2.69 -16.15
C THR A 637 10.44 1.86 -17.19
N LYS A 638 9.99 0.67 -16.80
CA LYS A 638 9.28 -0.29 -17.65
C LYS A 638 8.11 -0.91 -16.89
N VAL A 639 7.03 -0.16 -16.71
CA VAL A 639 5.83 -0.64 -16.02
C VAL A 639 4.55 -0.31 -16.78
N GLY A 640 4.59 0.66 -17.68
CA GLY A 640 3.47 1.11 -18.49
C GLY A 640 3.29 2.63 -18.49
N LYS A 641 2.30 3.13 -19.25
CA LYS A 641 2.12 4.57 -19.51
C LYS A 641 1.93 5.42 -18.27
N VAL A 642 1.32 4.86 -17.21
CA VAL A 642 1.00 5.61 -15.98
C VAL A 642 2.22 5.73 -15.09
N GLY A 643 2.96 4.64 -14.91
CA GLY A 643 4.02 4.55 -13.90
C GLY A 643 5.44 4.83 -14.40
N ASN A 644 5.66 4.81 -15.71
CA ASN A 644 7.01 5.06 -16.25
C ASN A 644 7.52 6.45 -15.90
N GLY A 645 8.67 6.52 -15.21
CA GLY A 645 9.33 7.77 -14.85
C GLY A 645 8.65 8.58 -13.74
N VAL A 646 7.69 8.00 -13.01
CA VAL A 646 7.04 8.67 -11.88
C VAL A 646 7.83 8.41 -10.61
N GLY A 647 8.27 9.49 -9.96
CA GLY A 647 9.09 9.45 -8.76
C GLY A 647 10.51 8.93 -8.99
N VAL A 648 11.18 8.52 -7.93
CA VAL A 648 12.56 8.02 -7.94
C VAL A 648 12.65 6.59 -7.35
N ASN A 649 13.59 5.80 -7.88
CA ASN A 649 13.82 4.45 -7.37
C ASN A 649 14.73 4.49 -6.13
N SER A 650 14.15 4.32 -4.94
CA SER A 650 14.88 4.30 -3.68
C SER A 650 15.74 3.04 -3.49
N ASN A 651 15.48 1.94 -4.23
CA ASN A 651 16.21 0.68 -4.08
C ASN A 651 17.68 0.79 -4.53
N ILE A 652 18.06 1.82 -5.28
CA ILE A 652 19.45 2.04 -5.65
C ILE A 652 20.30 2.60 -4.50
N LEU A 653 19.68 3.14 -3.46
CA LEU A 653 20.37 3.76 -2.32
C LEU A 653 20.77 2.74 -1.25
N LEU A 654 19.97 1.71 -1.04
CA LEU A 654 20.20 0.67 -0.08
C LEU A 654 20.14 -0.71 -0.75
N ASN A 655 20.92 -1.67 -0.26
CA ASN A 655 20.74 -3.06 -0.65
C ASN A 655 19.37 -3.57 -0.17
N SER A 656 18.81 -4.55 -0.88
CA SER A 656 17.47 -5.09 -0.64
C SER A 656 17.21 -5.64 0.78
N SER A 657 18.29 -5.98 1.51
CA SER A 657 18.23 -6.45 2.91
C SER A 657 18.45 -5.35 3.95
N THR A 658 18.66 -4.10 3.53
CA THR A 658 19.03 -2.97 4.41
C THR A 658 17.92 -1.94 4.41
N GLU A 659 17.39 -1.63 5.60
CA GLU A 659 16.31 -0.64 5.77
C GLU A 659 16.80 0.74 6.27
N LEU A 660 18.04 0.80 6.77
CA LEU A 660 18.63 1.99 7.40
C LEU A 660 20.08 2.17 6.98
N SER A 661 20.49 3.39 6.65
CA SER A 661 21.89 3.81 6.59
C SER A 661 22.13 5.06 7.42
N THR A 662 23.35 5.18 7.93
CA THR A 662 23.87 6.35 8.67
C THR A 662 24.98 7.07 7.92
N GLU A 663 25.38 6.57 6.75
CA GLU A 663 26.30 7.23 5.82
C GLU A 663 25.51 8.05 4.79
N VAL A 664 25.02 9.22 5.22
CA VAL A 664 24.05 10.03 4.48
C VAL A 664 24.57 11.44 4.27
N THR A 665 24.50 11.91 3.04
CA THR A 665 24.73 13.31 2.66
C THR A 665 23.55 13.83 1.84
N ALA A 666 23.00 14.96 2.24
CA ALA A 666 21.90 15.63 1.57
C ALA A 666 22.30 17.09 1.26
N VAL A 667 22.18 17.48 -0.01
CA VAL A 667 22.55 18.84 -0.47
C VAL A 667 21.40 19.39 -1.30
N ALA A 668 20.93 20.59 -0.96
CA ALA A 668 19.90 21.27 -1.74
C ALA A 668 20.36 21.45 -3.20
N SER A 669 19.45 21.21 -4.15
CA SER A 669 19.71 21.49 -5.57
C SER A 669 19.02 22.79 -5.99
N GLU A 670 19.29 23.25 -7.21
CA GLU A 670 18.67 24.46 -7.76
C GLU A 670 17.27 24.22 -8.37
N LEU A 671 16.81 22.97 -8.39
CA LEU A 671 15.52 22.61 -8.97
C LEU A 671 14.39 22.61 -7.94
N GLU A 672 13.23 23.00 -8.40
CA GLU A 672 11.98 22.91 -7.64
C GLU A 672 11.07 21.83 -8.22
N HIS A 673 10.26 21.22 -7.35
CA HIS A 673 9.26 20.21 -7.70
C HIS A 673 7.88 20.68 -7.26
N GLY A 674 6.91 20.63 -8.18
CA GLY A 674 5.50 20.90 -7.90
C GLY A 674 4.78 19.65 -7.41
N PHE A 675 4.25 19.69 -6.19
CA PHE A 675 3.55 18.57 -5.60
C PHE A 675 2.07 18.50 -6.01
N ALA A 676 1.58 17.31 -6.29
CA ALA A 676 0.14 17.03 -6.46
C ALA A 676 -0.56 16.95 -5.09
N SER A 677 -0.77 18.10 -4.47
CA SER A 677 -1.42 18.22 -3.16
C SER A 677 -2.94 18.29 -3.32
N VAL A 678 -3.67 17.46 -2.58
CA VAL A 678 -5.15 17.49 -2.54
C VAL A 678 -5.68 18.48 -1.50
N GLN A 679 -4.83 18.97 -0.59
CA GLN A 679 -5.15 20.01 0.39
C GLN A 679 -4.36 21.26 0.04
N LEU A 680 -5.03 22.26 -0.54
CA LEU A 680 -4.40 23.51 -0.96
C LEU A 680 -4.49 24.62 0.08
N ALA A 681 -5.30 24.46 1.13
CA ALA A 681 -5.50 25.43 2.20
C ALA A 681 -4.60 25.09 3.41
N HIS A 682 -3.29 25.19 3.24
CA HIS A 682 -2.31 24.89 4.30
C HIS A 682 -2.17 25.99 5.34
N THR A 683 -2.55 27.21 5.01
CA THR A 683 -2.48 28.37 5.89
C THR A 683 -3.78 29.17 5.84
N MET A 684 -4.03 29.94 6.87
CA MET A 684 -5.14 30.90 6.88
C MET A 684 -4.85 32.15 6.05
N MET A 685 -3.67 32.31 5.47
CA MET A 685 -3.20 33.48 4.70
C MET A 685 -3.38 34.79 5.47
N GLY A 686 -3.15 34.77 6.77
CA GLY A 686 -3.36 35.91 7.67
C GLY A 686 -4.81 36.21 8.01
N ARG A 687 -5.77 35.43 7.51
CA ARG A 687 -7.20 35.60 7.82
C ARG A 687 -7.54 34.91 9.15
N LYS A 688 -8.36 35.53 9.98
CA LYS A 688 -8.83 34.95 11.24
C LYS A 688 -10.00 33.96 10.99
N ILE A 689 -9.74 32.83 10.33
CA ILE A 689 -10.75 31.80 10.05
C ILE A 689 -10.97 30.94 11.30
N VAL A 690 -9.90 30.61 12.01
CA VAL A 690 -9.91 29.92 13.30
C VAL A 690 -9.36 30.87 14.36
N ASN A 691 -10.12 31.12 15.40
CA ASN A 691 -9.70 31.95 16.52
C ASN A 691 -9.08 31.07 17.60
N GLU A 692 -7.84 31.36 17.96
CA GLU A 692 -7.11 30.68 19.04
C GLU A 692 -6.89 31.66 20.18
N ILE A 693 -7.03 31.16 21.40
CA ILE A 693 -6.81 31.94 22.61
C ILE A 693 -6.25 31.07 23.72
N SER A 694 -5.36 31.62 24.54
CA SER A 694 -4.87 30.94 25.71
C SER A 694 -5.92 30.88 26.82
N LEU A 695 -5.93 29.80 27.61
CA LEU A 695 -6.87 29.68 28.74
C LEU A 695 -6.78 30.88 29.75
N PRO A 696 -5.61 31.42 30.12
CA PRO A 696 -5.53 32.59 30.95
C PRO A 696 -6.25 33.80 30.35
N THR A 697 -6.07 34.08 29.06
CA THR A 697 -6.74 35.19 28.38
C THR A 697 -8.25 34.95 28.31
N PHE A 698 -8.69 33.72 27.98
CA PHE A 698 -10.12 33.36 27.98
C PHE A 698 -10.81 33.62 29.35
N MET A 699 -10.09 33.33 30.45
CA MET A 699 -10.61 33.55 31.80
C MET A 699 -10.57 35.00 32.27
N SER A 700 -9.72 35.83 31.70
CA SER A 700 -9.43 37.20 32.19
C SER A 700 -10.00 38.31 31.30
N THR A 701 -10.33 38.06 30.03
CA THR A 701 -10.79 39.08 29.11
C THR A 701 -12.21 38.79 28.58
N ALA A 702 -12.93 39.84 28.21
CA ALA A 702 -14.28 39.71 27.64
C ALA A 702 -14.22 39.07 26.26
N SER A 703 -15.24 38.27 25.88
CA SER A 703 -15.31 37.61 24.59
C SER A 703 -15.26 38.55 23.38
N THR A 704 -15.62 39.78 23.55
CA THR A 704 -15.54 40.82 22.51
C THR A 704 -14.12 41.23 22.17
N GLU A 705 -13.15 40.98 23.04
CA GLU A 705 -11.74 41.34 22.81
C GLU A 705 -11.00 40.29 21.98
N TRP A 706 -11.36 39.02 22.11
CA TRP A 706 -10.72 37.92 21.40
C TRP A 706 -11.57 37.27 20.33
N ASN A 707 -12.86 37.64 20.23
CA ASN A 707 -13.78 37.17 19.20
C ASN A 707 -14.37 38.37 18.44
N GLU A 708 -13.48 39.15 17.81
CA GLU A 708 -13.89 40.32 17.01
C GLU A 708 -14.80 39.90 15.86
N LYS A 709 -15.95 40.53 15.76
CA LYS A 709 -16.85 40.35 14.60
C LYS A 709 -16.34 41.18 13.45
N PRO A 710 -16.23 40.61 12.20
CA PRO A 710 -15.87 41.40 11.03
C PRO A 710 -16.88 42.54 10.83
N THR A 711 -16.36 43.74 10.66
CA THR A 711 -17.15 44.92 10.35
C THR A 711 -16.79 45.48 8.97
N TYR A 712 -17.70 46.11 8.32
CA TYR A 712 -17.48 46.86 7.07
C TYR A 712 -18.07 48.26 7.20
N GLU A 713 -17.51 49.24 6.47
CA GLU A 713 -17.96 50.59 6.47
C GLU A 713 -19.24 50.76 5.66
N SER A 714 -20.23 51.44 6.23
CA SER A 714 -21.46 51.77 5.59
C SER A 714 -21.78 53.27 5.75
N HIS A 715 -22.79 53.77 5.04
CA HIS A 715 -23.27 55.15 5.21
C HIS A 715 -23.88 55.41 6.61
N LYS A 716 -24.08 54.35 7.41
CA LYS A 716 -24.54 54.41 8.82
C LYS A 716 -23.41 54.25 9.82
N GLY A 717 -22.17 54.16 9.32
CA GLY A 717 -20.97 53.78 10.11
C GLY A 717 -20.63 52.32 9.99
N PRO A 718 -19.65 51.80 10.77
CA PRO A 718 -19.25 50.41 10.77
C PRO A 718 -20.41 49.50 11.18
N LEU A 719 -20.72 48.53 10.35
CA LEU A 719 -21.75 47.51 10.63
C LEU A 719 -21.11 46.13 10.61
N THR A 720 -21.59 45.24 11.46
CA THR A 720 -21.27 43.81 11.36
C THR A 720 -22.06 43.18 10.20
N ALA A 721 -21.60 42.02 9.71
CA ALA A 721 -22.30 41.29 8.66
C ALA A 721 -23.76 40.93 9.04
N PHE A 722 -24.01 40.72 10.33
CA PHE A 722 -25.38 40.47 10.84
C PHE A 722 -26.29 41.68 10.81
N GLU A 723 -25.74 42.88 11.03
CA GLU A 723 -26.50 44.13 10.98
C GLU A 723 -26.80 44.62 9.55
N ALA A 724 -26.07 44.08 8.59
CA ALA A 724 -26.23 44.39 7.15
C ALA A 724 -27.18 43.46 6.41
N ASN A 725 -28.01 42.75 7.12
CA ASN A 725 -28.95 41.81 6.53
C ASN A 725 -29.91 42.52 5.57
N LEU A 726 -30.14 41.92 4.40
CA LEU A 726 -31.07 42.42 3.38
C LEU A 726 -32.53 41.97 3.62
N TRP A 727 -32.68 41.00 4.50
CA TRP A 727 -33.98 40.41 4.89
C TRP A 727 -34.13 40.47 6.42
N ASP A 728 -35.37 40.36 6.86
CA ASP A 728 -35.66 40.19 8.27
C ASP A 728 -35.07 38.88 8.78
N ASP A 729 -34.64 38.89 10.04
CA ASP A 729 -34.12 37.66 10.67
C ASP A 729 -35.18 36.57 10.65
N HIS A 730 -34.73 35.35 10.35
CA HIS A 730 -35.60 34.20 10.41
C HIS A 730 -36.06 33.96 11.86
N ASP A 731 -37.35 33.80 12.08
CA ASP A 731 -37.88 33.43 13.38
C ASP A 731 -37.61 31.95 13.67
N HIS A 732 -36.58 31.71 14.43
CA HIS A 732 -36.17 30.35 14.84
C HIS A 732 -37.07 29.75 15.93
N GLU A 733 -37.98 30.52 16.55
CA GLU A 733 -38.90 30.03 17.59
C GLU A 733 -40.10 29.29 17.03
N THR A 734 -40.34 29.41 15.72
CA THR A 734 -41.51 28.81 15.05
C THR A 734 -41.30 27.35 14.65
N SER A 735 -40.10 26.80 14.73
CA SER A 735 -39.80 25.42 14.34
C SER A 735 -38.82 24.73 15.27
N HIS A 736 -38.51 23.46 14.97
CA HIS A 736 -37.52 22.70 15.72
C HIS A 736 -36.10 23.26 15.49
N MET A 737 -35.33 23.38 16.58
CA MET A 737 -33.90 23.68 16.52
C MET A 737 -33.12 22.38 16.46
N TRP A 738 -32.25 22.31 15.49
CA TRP A 738 -31.32 21.17 15.34
C TRP A 738 -30.00 21.48 16.00
N ASN A 739 -29.54 20.53 16.82
CA ASN A 739 -28.23 20.60 17.45
C ASN A 739 -27.44 19.37 17.06
N MET A 740 -26.13 19.54 16.94
CA MET A 740 -25.20 18.46 16.67
C MET A 740 -24.19 18.37 17.81
N SER A 741 -24.04 17.20 18.38
CA SER A 741 -23.01 16.91 19.36
C SER A 741 -21.99 15.95 18.73
N ILE A 742 -20.73 16.34 18.74
CA ILE A 742 -19.63 15.54 18.19
C ILE A 742 -18.75 15.05 19.37
N ASP A 743 -18.71 13.73 19.57
CA ASP A 743 -17.79 13.13 20.52
C ASP A 743 -16.38 13.07 19.91
N LEU A 744 -15.52 14.00 20.33
CA LEU A 744 -14.16 14.10 19.82
C LEU A 744 -13.28 12.89 20.19
N ASN A 745 -13.65 12.09 21.19
CA ASN A 745 -12.92 10.86 21.52
C ASN A 745 -13.23 9.72 20.54
N SER A 746 -14.43 9.73 19.95
CA SER A 746 -14.87 8.76 18.95
C SER A 746 -14.73 9.26 17.51
N CYS A 747 -14.40 10.53 17.31
CA CYS A 747 -14.31 11.15 16.00
C CYS A 747 -13.09 10.63 15.23
N THR A 748 -13.32 10.13 14.00
CA THR A 748 -12.26 9.68 13.08
C THR A 748 -11.78 10.76 12.11
N GLY A 749 -12.34 11.98 12.17
CA GLY A 749 -11.99 13.07 11.27
C GLY A 749 -12.46 12.89 9.83
N CYS A 750 -13.47 12.06 9.58
CA CYS A 750 -13.93 11.76 8.20
C CYS A 750 -14.60 12.95 7.48
N GLY A 751 -14.93 14.05 8.19
CA GLY A 751 -15.52 15.26 7.62
C GLY A 751 -17.01 15.15 7.26
N ALA A 752 -17.67 14.01 7.46
CA ALA A 752 -19.09 13.83 7.10
C ALA A 752 -20.05 14.81 7.81
N CYS A 753 -19.67 15.29 8.99
CA CYS A 753 -20.43 16.31 9.72
C CYS A 753 -20.29 17.73 9.11
N VAL A 754 -19.30 17.95 8.24
CA VAL A 754 -19.07 19.24 7.57
C VAL A 754 -19.79 19.29 6.22
N VAL A 755 -19.91 18.17 5.53
CA VAL A 755 -20.64 18.03 4.27
C VAL A 755 -22.14 18.02 4.50
#